data_991a26172a051310e2426e6004831b81
#
_entry.id   991a26172a051310e2426e6004831b81
#
_cell.length_a   1.000
_cell.length_b   1.000
_cell.length_c   1.000
_cell.angle_alpha   90.00
_cell.angle_beta   90.00
_cell.angle_gamma   90.00
#
_symmetry.space_group_name_H-M   'P 1'
#
loop_
_entity.id
_entity.type
_entity.pdbx_description
1 polymer ?
#
loop_
_entity_poly.entity_id
_entity_poly.type
_entity_poly.pdbx_seq_one_letter_code
_entity_poly.pdbx_strand_id
1 'polypeptide(L)'
;MAAPASAAMSERELKFVQIGLSEQKAKETAKNAALSQGLYDAILAAERTTSQPITKAMGNLLYHVVTKMKGQIKQYEPLLIEYVAKGKLDSEAKLSAAMDYLLTHPEPPLDTKAFETHSGVGVVVSPDQIEKAVEDVVNTHREKLVEDRYQFNVGILLAEARAKLPFAEGKFIKNEVDLQVLHLLGPKSDADLQKASRPKTKGGKERPKACTPRDTQSVDIHLNSDVISADTGANTMEELFRTKVHFHKPGENQKTEGYIVTPTTMTHLKHHLKVTGGKVRTRFPPEPNGILHIGHAKAINVNFGYAKAQGGVCFLRYDDTNPEKEEERFFAGIQDMVQWLGYEPYKVTHASDYFDDLYVLAVRLIQRGLAYVCHQTAEELKGFNPPPSPYRDRTIEQNLRLFEDMRKGKFNEGEATLRMKVTLEEGKQDPVAYRVRFVPHPRTGDKWCIYPTYDFTHCLCDSLEHITHSLCTKEFQSRRSSYYWLCNAVDVYCPVQWEDWDDPRLYTLTALRRRGFPPDAINNFCAKLGLTGSLSAVDPQLLEACVRDSLNLTAPRVMCVVEPIKVTITNFPHGQNAEVPVTVPDFPASPERGSHTVTLANVVYIEVADFRESRRQQSVGLRHTGLVISISKVIKDAAGDVQELEVTCQKAEDAEKPRAFIHWVSKPVNCEVRLYDRLFFHKNPEDPSEAVGGFLNDVNRDAMTICTDSLIDQSLASCSVLDKFQFERLGYFCVDQDSTPEKIVFNRTVTLKEDSGKN
;
A
#
# COMPACT_ATOMS: atom_id res chain seq x y z
N MET A 1 -20.69 36.08 -8.20
CA MET A 1 -21.70 35.26 -7.54
C MET A 1 -20.97 34.25 -6.71
N ALA A 2 -21.14 34.27 -5.41
CA ALA A 2 -20.47 33.36 -4.51
C ALA A 2 -20.92 31.91 -4.74
N ALA A 3 -19.97 30.97 -4.75
CA ALA A 3 -20.24 29.53 -4.75
C ALA A 3 -21.07 29.17 -3.50
N PRO A 4 -22.04 28.24 -3.60
CA PRO A 4 -22.81 27.84 -2.43
C PRO A 4 -21.87 27.08 -1.47
N ALA A 5 -21.77 27.60 -0.24
CA ALA A 5 -21.13 26.90 0.86
C ALA A 5 -21.74 25.48 0.98
N SER A 6 -20.89 24.47 1.10
CA SER A 6 -21.33 23.10 1.38
C SER A 6 -22.16 23.16 2.67
N ALA A 7 -23.43 22.79 2.61
CA ALA A 7 -24.33 22.79 3.74
C ALA A 7 -23.71 21.90 4.83
N ALA A 8 -23.48 22.45 6.03
CA ALA A 8 -23.03 21.71 7.19
C ALA A 8 -23.98 20.54 7.44
N MET A 9 -23.44 19.36 7.75
CA MET A 9 -24.22 18.19 8.08
C MET A 9 -25.14 18.47 9.28
N SER A 10 -26.36 18.01 9.23
CA SER A 10 -27.29 18.12 10.35
C SER A 10 -26.81 17.29 11.56
N GLU A 11 -27.23 17.63 12.76
CA GLU A 11 -26.90 16.88 13.98
C GLU A 11 -27.22 15.39 13.87
N ARG A 12 -28.31 15.04 13.18
CA ARG A 12 -28.70 13.65 12.93
C ARG A 12 -27.75 12.95 11.95
N GLU A 13 -27.34 13.61 10.88
CA GLU A 13 -26.39 13.07 9.93
C GLU A 13 -25.04 12.80 10.59
N LEU A 14 -24.57 13.72 11.43
CA LEU A 14 -23.35 13.54 12.22
C LEU A 14 -23.46 12.33 13.15
N LYS A 15 -24.61 12.14 13.81
CA LYS A 15 -24.84 11.00 14.68
C LYS A 15 -24.85 9.66 13.91
N PHE A 16 -25.38 9.65 12.69
CA PHE A 16 -25.39 8.47 11.83
C PHE A 16 -23.96 8.13 11.33
N VAL A 17 -23.14 9.13 11.07
CA VAL A 17 -21.74 8.94 10.75
C VAL A 17 -20.94 8.40 11.96
N GLN A 18 -21.22 8.91 13.16
CA GLN A 18 -20.56 8.45 14.39
C GLN A 18 -20.78 6.96 14.67
N ILE A 19 -21.95 6.41 14.33
CA ILE A 19 -22.23 4.97 14.45
C ILE A 19 -21.69 4.13 13.26
N GLY A 20 -20.98 4.76 12.31
CA GLY A 20 -20.24 4.08 11.23
C GLY A 20 -20.94 4.02 9.89
N LEU A 21 -22.04 4.76 9.66
CA LEU A 21 -22.59 4.93 8.32
C LEU A 21 -21.69 5.88 7.51
N SER A 22 -21.52 5.61 6.21
CA SER A 22 -20.84 6.56 5.32
C SER A 22 -21.64 7.87 5.22
N GLU A 23 -20.97 9.01 5.00
CA GLU A 23 -21.63 10.31 4.86
C GLU A 23 -22.77 10.31 3.83
N GLN A 24 -22.55 9.64 2.70
CA GLN A 24 -23.58 9.51 1.68
C GLN A 24 -24.80 8.74 2.20
N LYS A 25 -24.56 7.62 2.88
CA LYS A 25 -25.62 6.79 3.45
C LYS A 25 -26.33 7.48 4.62
N ALA A 26 -25.60 8.27 5.41
CA ALA A 26 -26.18 9.11 6.45
C ALA A 26 -27.11 10.18 5.87
N LYS A 27 -26.71 10.89 4.81
CA LYS A 27 -27.51 11.86 4.09
C LYS A 27 -28.74 11.22 3.42
N GLU A 28 -28.60 10.03 2.82
CA GLU A 28 -29.71 9.27 2.25
C GLU A 28 -30.71 8.82 3.32
N THR A 29 -30.21 8.31 4.45
CA THR A 29 -31.04 7.91 5.60
C THR A 29 -31.77 9.12 6.19
N ALA A 30 -31.12 10.27 6.32
CA ALA A 30 -31.69 11.49 6.84
C ALA A 30 -32.85 12.04 5.95
N LYS A 31 -32.84 11.80 4.64
CA LYS A 31 -33.90 12.18 3.71
C LYS A 31 -35.20 11.37 3.90
N ASN A 32 -35.10 10.17 4.44
CA ASN A 32 -36.29 9.36 4.76
C ASN A 32 -36.69 9.62 6.21
N ALA A 33 -37.70 10.45 6.43
CA ALA A 33 -38.10 10.91 7.74
C ALA A 33 -38.42 9.78 8.74
N ALA A 34 -39.10 8.73 8.31
CA ALA A 34 -39.46 7.58 9.15
C ALA A 34 -38.22 6.76 9.56
N LEU A 35 -37.34 6.46 8.58
CA LEU A 35 -36.11 5.71 8.82
C LEU A 35 -35.12 6.54 9.68
N SER A 36 -35.01 7.84 9.40
CA SER A 36 -34.17 8.77 10.15
C SER A 36 -34.59 8.86 11.61
N GLN A 37 -35.89 8.98 11.87
CA GLN A 37 -36.41 9.02 13.22
C GLN A 37 -36.20 7.69 13.94
N GLY A 38 -36.58 6.57 13.32
CA GLY A 38 -36.40 5.23 13.91
C GLY A 38 -34.94 4.91 14.26
N LEU A 39 -34.00 5.23 13.36
CA LEU A 39 -32.59 5.00 13.63
C LEU A 39 -32.06 5.91 14.75
N TYR A 40 -32.46 7.18 14.77
CA TYR A 40 -32.07 8.12 15.82
C TYR A 40 -32.56 7.64 17.18
N ASP A 41 -33.81 7.20 17.27
CA ASP A 41 -34.41 6.68 18.50
C ASP A 41 -33.73 5.38 18.97
N ALA A 42 -33.38 4.49 18.03
CA ALA A 42 -32.65 3.25 18.30
C ALA A 42 -31.23 3.53 18.85
N ILE A 43 -30.54 4.53 18.29
CA ILE A 43 -29.23 4.95 18.79
C ILE A 43 -29.33 5.48 20.21
N LEU A 44 -30.30 6.38 20.49
CA LEU A 44 -30.51 6.92 21.85
C LEU A 44 -30.90 5.85 22.86
N ALA A 45 -31.69 4.86 22.44
CA ALA A 45 -32.05 3.73 23.31
C ALA A 45 -30.84 2.85 23.61
N ALA A 46 -30.00 2.58 22.62
CA ALA A 46 -28.75 1.82 22.78
C ALA A 46 -27.76 2.58 23.70
N GLU A 47 -27.59 3.89 23.54
CA GLU A 47 -26.73 4.75 24.38
C GLU A 47 -27.18 4.78 25.84
N ARG A 48 -28.47 4.66 26.11
CA ARG A 48 -29.01 4.55 27.49
C ARG A 48 -28.76 3.18 28.10
N THR A 49 -28.61 2.16 27.30
CA THR A 49 -28.46 0.77 27.75
C THR A 49 -27.00 0.38 28.00
N THR A 50 -26.07 0.99 27.26
CA THR A 50 -24.63 0.74 27.42
C THR A 50 -23.91 1.98 27.91
N SER A 51 -22.93 1.79 28.82
CA SER A 51 -22.02 2.86 29.26
C SER A 51 -20.83 3.07 28.32
N GLN A 52 -20.74 2.26 27.25
CA GLN A 52 -19.68 2.35 26.26
C GLN A 52 -20.16 3.04 24.97
N PRO A 53 -19.27 3.70 24.21
CA PRO A 53 -19.62 4.28 22.92
C PRO A 53 -20.12 3.21 21.94
N ILE A 54 -21.14 3.55 21.14
CA ILE A 54 -21.65 2.64 20.10
C ILE A 54 -20.55 2.42 19.05
N THR A 55 -20.13 1.17 18.92
CA THR A 55 -19.15 0.78 17.90
C THR A 55 -19.78 0.74 16.50
N LYS A 56 -18.95 0.81 15.46
CA LYS A 56 -19.42 0.68 14.05
C LYS A 56 -20.18 -0.63 13.81
N ALA A 57 -19.77 -1.74 14.42
CA ALA A 57 -20.45 -3.02 14.33
C ALA A 57 -21.85 -2.93 14.95
N MET A 58 -21.98 -2.39 16.16
CA MET A 58 -23.27 -2.15 16.82
C MET A 58 -24.15 -1.21 15.99
N GLY A 59 -23.59 -0.13 15.44
CA GLY A 59 -24.31 0.83 14.61
C GLY A 59 -24.90 0.19 13.34
N ASN A 60 -24.14 -0.67 12.69
CA ASN A 60 -24.64 -1.45 11.55
C ASN A 60 -25.79 -2.39 11.97
N LEU A 61 -25.68 -3.08 13.10
CA LEU A 61 -26.76 -3.93 13.60
C LEU A 61 -28.01 -3.12 13.95
N LEU A 62 -27.88 -1.97 14.60
CA LEU A 62 -29.02 -1.06 14.86
C LEU A 62 -29.69 -0.59 13.56
N TYR A 63 -28.90 -0.26 12.53
CA TYR A 63 -29.42 0.07 11.21
C TYR A 63 -30.19 -1.10 10.60
N HIS A 64 -29.70 -2.34 10.74
CA HIS A 64 -30.40 -3.54 10.30
C HIS A 64 -31.70 -3.80 11.11
N VAL A 65 -31.71 -3.56 12.42
CA VAL A 65 -32.93 -3.65 13.22
C VAL A 65 -34.00 -2.75 12.63
N VAL A 66 -33.70 -1.46 12.41
CA VAL A 66 -34.70 -0.49 11.93
C VAL A 66 -35.12 -0.75 10.50
N THR A 67 -34.20 -1.21 9.61
CA THR A 67 -34.50 -1.39 8.19
C THR A 67 -35.17 -2.71 7.85
N LYS A 68 -34.87 -3.79 8.61
CA LYS A 68 -35.36 -5.15 8.33
C LYS A 68 -36.55 -5.54 9.24
N MET A 69 -36.90 -4.72 10.22
CA MET A 69 -38.01 -4.96 11.14
C MET A 69 -39.35 -5.06 10.40
N LYS A 70 -40.03 -6.19 10.56
CA LYS A 70 -41.39 -6.38 10.04
C LYS A 70 -42.43 -5.91 11.05
N GLY A 71 -43.56 -5.37 10.57
CA GLY A 71 -44.63 -4.81 11.44
C GLY A 71 -45.12 -5.77 12.51
N GLN A 72 -45.18 -7.08 12.23
CA GLN A 72 -45.65 -8.13 13.13
C GLN A 72 -44.81 -8.28 14.42
N ILE A 73 -43.52 -7.91 14.36
CA ILE A 73 -42.59 -8.06 15.51
C ILE A 73 -42.11 -6.71 16.04
N LYS A 74 -42.74 -5.61 15.60
CA LYS A 74 -42.30 -4.26 15.99
C LYS A 74 -42.35 -4.04 17.51
N GLN A 75 -43.21 -4.72 18.22
CA GLN A 75 -43.26 -4.68 19.68
C GLN A 75 -41.98 -5.14 20.37
N TYR A 76 -41.16 -5.95 19.69
CA TYR A 76 -39.87 -6.46 20.18
C TYR A 76 -38.65 -5.61 19.78
N GLU A 77 -38.87 -4.46 19.13
CA GLU A 77 -37.80 -3.54 18.72
C GLU A 77 -36.93 -3.10 19.92
N PRO A 78 -37.50 -2.71 21.08
CA PRO A 78 -36.71 -2.33 22.25
C PRO A 78 -35.83 -3.49 22.76
N LEU A 79 -36.34 -4.73 22.71
CA LEU A 79 -35.62 -5.92 23.12
C LEU A 79 -34.40 -6.17 22.21
N LEU A 80 -34.59 -6.10 20.89
CA LEU A 80 -33.48 -6.29 19.95
C LEU A 80 -32.41 -5.20 20.07
N ILE A 81 -32.81 -3.94 20.27
CA ILE A 81 -31.88 -2.83 20.53
C ILE A 81 -31.09 -3.09 21.82
N GLU A 82 -31.73 -3.54 22.88
CA GLU A 82 -31.10 -3.85 24.16
C GLU A 82 -30.06 -4.99 23.99
N TYR A 83 -30.40 -6.07 23.25
CA TYR A 83 -29.51 -7.20 23.04
C TYR A 83 -28.31 -6.83 22.15
N VAL A 84 -28.50 -5.97 21.17
CA VAL A 84 -27.40 -5.41 20.36
C VAL A 84 -26.53 -4.51 21.23
N ALA A 85 -27.10 -3.61 22.02
CA ALA A 85 -26.36 -2.70 22.89
C ALA A 85 -25.54 -3.42 23.98
N LYS A 86 -26.04 -4.56 24.49
CA LYS A 86 -25.33 -5.40 25.45
C LYS A 86 -24.34 -6.38 24.80
N GLY A 87 -24.19 -6.38 23.48
CA GLY A 87 -23.32 -7.28 22.74
C GLY A 87 -23.77 -8.74 22.73
N LYS A 88 -25.02 -9.04 23.12
CA LYS A 88 -25.58 -10.40 23.06
C LYS A 88 -25.88 -10.84 21.63
N LEU A 89 -26.30 -9.90 20.77
CA LEU A 89 -26.44 -10.06 19.33
C LEU A 89 -25.31 -9.25 18.68
N ASP A 90 -24.20 -9.91 18.39
CA ASP A 90 -22.93 -9.33 17.95
C ASP A 90 -22.68 -9.44 16.44
N SER A 91 -23.56 -10.17 15.74
CA SER A 91 -23.44 -10.43 14.30
C SER A 91 -24.78 -10.37 13.58
N GLU A 92 -24.75 -10.12 12.26
CA GLU A 92 -25.96 -10.10 11.42
C GLU A 92 -26.66 -11.47 11.39
N ALA A 93 -25.90 -12.57 11.47
CA ALA A 93 -26.46 -13.91 11.52
C ALA A 93 -27.29 -14.13 12.79
N LYS A 94 -26.78 -13.75 13.97
CA LYS A 94 -27.50 -13.84 15.24
C LYS A 94 -28.73 -12.91 15.26
N LEU A 95 -28.60 -11.70 14.71
CA LEU A 95 -29.72 -10.77 14.60
C LEU A 95 -30.81 -11.30 13.68
N SER A 96 -30.44 -11.86 12.53
CA SER A 96 -31.40 -12.49 11.61
C SER A 96 -32.12 -13.66 12.27
N ALA A 97 -31.41 -14.56 12.94
CA ALA A 97 -32.00 -15.69 13.67
C ALA A 97 -32.94 -15.21 14.79
N ALA A 98 -32.59 -14.14 15.48
CA ALA A 98 -33.45 -13.51 16.48
C ALA A 98 -34.77 -12.98 15.87
N MET A 99 -34.68 -12.29 14.73
CA MET A 99 -35.86 -11.79 14.02
C MET A 99 -36.73 -12.92 13.47
N ASP A 100 -36.13 -14.00 12.94
CA ASP A 100 -36.84 -15.16 12.42
C ASP A 100 -37.57 -15.91 13.55
N TYR A 101 -36.94 -16.04 14.73
CA TYR A 101 -37.62 -16.61 15.91
C TYR A 101 -38.83 -15.78 16.32
N LEU A 102 -38.71 -14.45 16.39
CA LEU A 102 -39.81 -13.56 16.74
C LEU A 102 -40.94 -13.57 15.71
N LEU A 103 -40.63 -13.76 14.43
CA LEU A 103 -41.63 -13.89 13.35
C LEU A 103 -42.45 -15.19 13.47
N THR A 104 -41.86 -16.25 14.00
CA THR A 104 -42.56 -17.53 14.25
C THR A 104 -43.27 -17.54 15.60
N HIS A 105 -42.92 -16.66 16.52
CA HIS A 105 -43.49 -16.52 17.87
C HIS A 105 -43.86 -15.05 18.17
N PRO A 106 -44.81 -14.45 17.43
CA PRO A 106 -45.09 -13.03 17.54
C PRO A 106 -45.86 -12.65 18.80
N GLU A 107 -46.56 -13.59 19.44
CA GLU A 107 -47.42 -13.35 20.58
C GLU A 107 -46.64 -13.37 21.93
N PRO A 108 -46.83 -12.40 22.84
CA PRO A 108 -46.27 -12.46 24.19
C PRO A 108 -47.03 -13.49 25.05
N PRO A 109 -46.40 -14.08 26.11
CA PRO A 109 -45.05 -13.80 26.59
C PRO A 109 -43.96 -14.52 25.78
N LEU A 110 -42.81 -13.80 25.58
CA LEU A 110 -41.66 -14.38 24.90
C LEU A 110 -40.92 -15.34 25.86
N ASP A 111 -40.68 -16.57 25.38
CA ASP A 111 -39.73 -17.47 26.04
C ASP A 111 -38.28 -17.00 25.78
N THR A 112 -37.75 -16.22 26.72
CA THR A 112 -36.41 -15.62 26.61
C THR A 112 -35.32 -16.65 26.46
N LYS A 113 -35.46 -17.82 27.12
CA LYS A 113 -34.42 -18.87 27.06
C LYS A 113 -34.41 -19.56 25.67
N ALA A 114 -35.58 -19.87 25.15
CA ALA A 114 -35.71 -20.43 23.80
C ALA A 114 -35.25 -19.39 22.72
N PHE A 115 -35.61 -18.11 22.89
CA PHE A 115 -35.16 -17.01 22.05
C PHE A 115 -33.62 -16.88 22.04
N GLU A 116 -32.96 -16.85 23.22
CA GLU A 116 -31.50 -16.73 23.31
C GLU A 116 -30.79 -17.96 22.67
N THR A 117 -31.33 -19.16 22.90
CA THR A 117 -30.79 -20.39 22.30
C THR A 117 -30.88 -20.35 20.78
N HIS A 118 -32.05 -19.98 20.24
CA HIS A 118 -32.28 -19.93 18.78
C HIS A 118 -31.46 -18.83 18.11
N SER A 119 -31.29 -17.71 18.80
CA SER A 119 -30.52 -16.56 18.30
C SER A 119 -29.01 -16.73 18.42
N GLY A 120 -28.54 -17.84 19.03
CA GLY A 120 -27.11 -18.09 19.23
C GLY A 120 -26.43 -17.13 20.21
N VAL A 121 -27.18 -16.59 21.17
CA VAL A 121 -26.62 -15.74 22.22
C VAL A 121 -25.63 -16.54 23.06
N GLY A 122 -24.40 -16.03 23.20
CA GLY A 122 -23.30 -16.71 23.90
C GLY A 122 -22.58 -17.79 23.10
N VAL A 123 -23.03 -18.11 21.88
CA VAL A 123 -22.33 -19.05 20.99
C VAL A 123 -21.10 -18.34 20.40
N VAL A 124 -19.92 -18.92 20.64
CA VAL A 124 -18.65 -18.55 20.01
C VAL A 124 -18.17 -19.75 19.21
N VAL A 125 -18.00 -19.57 17.90
CA VAL A 125 -17.49 -20.62 17.03
C VAL A 125 -15.98 -20.47 16.92
N SER A 126 -15.23 -21.49 17.36
CA SER A 126 -13.77 -21.48 17.28
C SER A 126 -13.27 -21.78 15.87
N PRO A 127 -12.04 -21.37 15.51
CA PRO A 127 -11.39 -21.74 14.24
C PRO A 127 -11.35 -23.24 14.01
N ASP A 128 -11.03 -24.03 15.05
CA ASP A 128 -10.98 -25.49 14.98
C ASP A 128 -12.34 -26.13 14.65
N GLN A 129 -13.43 -25.51 15.12
CA GLN A 129 -14.78 -25.96 14.78
C GLN A 129 -15.13 -25.67 13.31
N ILE A 130 -14.63 -24.55 12.77
CA ILE A 130 -14.79 -24.19 11.36
C ILE A 130 -13.99 -25.15 10.50
N GLU A 131 -12.71 -25.38 10.83
CA GLU A 131 -11.82 -26.32 10.15
C GLU A 131 -12.46 -27.71 10.06
N LYS A 132 -12.87 -28.29 11.21
CA LYS A 132 -13.48 -29.60 11.27
C LYS A 132 -14.80 -29.69 10.49
N ALA A 133 -15.65 -28.68 10.58
CA ALA A 133 -16.92 -28.70 9.86
C ALA A 133 -16.73 -28.58 8.34
N VAL A 134 -15.73 -27.84 7.90
CA VAL A 134 -15.35 -27.72 6.49
C VAL A 134 -14.69 -29.01 6.02
N GLU A 135 -13.79 -29.61 6.81
CA GLU A 135 -13.17 -30.92 6.52
C GLU A 135 -14.20 -31.98 6.29
N ASP A 136 -15.20 -32.11 7.19
CA ASP A 136 -16.30 -33.07 7.05
C ASP A 136 -17.08 -32.85 5.72
N VAL A 137 -17.32 -31.60 5.33
CA VAL A 137 -18.04 -31.26 4.08
C VAL A 137 -17.19 -31.58 2.86
N VAL A 138 -15.91 -31.20 2.87
CA VAL A 138 -14.96 -31.49 1.79
C VAL A 138 -14.80 -32.99 1.61
N ASN A 139 -14.68 -33.75 2.70
CA ASN A 139 -14.58 -35.21 2.66
C ASN A 139 -15.85 -35.88 2.12
N THR A 140 -17.03 -35.33 2.43
CA THR A 140 -18.31 -35.83 1.87
C THR A 140 -18.36 -35.70 0.34
N HIS A 141 -17.77 -34.65 -0.20
CA HIS A 141 -17.74 -34.37 -1.65
C HIS A 141 -16.41 -34.73 -2.33
N ARG A 142 -15.49 -35.40 -1.62
CA ARG A 142 -14.11 -35.64 -2.04
C ARG A 142 -13.99 -36.27 -3.43
N GLU A 143 -14.75 -37.33 -3.71
CA GLU A 143 -14.67 -38.01 -5.00
C GLU A 143 -15.04 -37.10 -6.16
N LYS A 144 -16.13 -36.33 -6.02
CA LYS A 144 -16.56 -35.36 -7.03
C LYS A 144 -15.61 -34.16 -7.16
N LEU A 145 -15.03 -33.73 -6.05
CA LEU A 145 -14.03 -32.66 -6.06
C LEU A 145 -12.77 -33.09 -6.83
N VAL A 146 -12.32 -34.33 -6.66
CA VAL A 146 -11.17 -34.86 -7.40
C VAL A 146 -11.49 -35.07 -8.88
N GLU A 147 -12.71 -35.53 -9.22
CA GLU A 147 -13.19 -35.78 -10.58
C GLU A 147 -13.37 -34.43 -11.35
N ASP A 148 -14.16 -33.52 -10.79
CA ASP A 148 -14.53 -32.24 -11.41
C ASP A 148 -13.48 -31.15 -11.19
N ARG A 149 -12.57 -31.36 -10.25
CA ARG A 149 -11.57 -30.41 -9.83
C ARG A 149 -12.19 -29.01 -9.59
N TYR A 150 -11.60 -27.97 -10.11
CA TYR A 150 -12.08 -26.59 -9.98
C TYR A 150 -13.35 -26.26 -10.79
N GLN A 151 -13.95 -27.22 -11.49
CA GLN A 151 -15.28 -27.08 -12.09
C GLN A 151 -16.39 -27.41 -11.09
N PHE A 152 -16.05 -28.04 -9.96
CA PHE A 152 -17.01 -28.29 -8.90
C PHE A 152 -17.59 -26.97 -8.35
N ASN A 153 -18.88 -26.95 -8.11
CA ASN A 153 -19.53 -25.76 -7.56
C ASN A 153 -19.22 -25.61 -6.05
N VAL A 154 -18.17 -24.88 -5.73
CA VAL A 154 -17.72 -24.59 -4.35
C VAL A 154 -18.86 -23.96 -3.50
N GLY A 155 -19.86 -23.33 -4.12
CA GLY A 155 -21.04 -22.82 -3.42
C GLY A 155 -21.81 -23.89 -2.63
N ILE A 156 -21.73 -25.17 -3.02
CA ILE A 156 -22.35 -26.29 -2.31
C ILE A 156 -21.65 -26.48 -0.98
N LEU A 157 -20.31 -26.53 -0.98
CA LEU A 157 -19.49 -26.70 0.24
C LEU A 157 -19.74 -25.56 1.22
N LEU A 158 -19.81 -24.32 0.70
CA LEU A 158 -20.09 -23.14 1.52
C LEU A 158 -21.48 -23.17 2.13
N ALA A 159 -22.49 -23.65 1.40
CA ALA A 159 -23.85 -23.76 1.91
C ALA A 159 -23.97 -24.82 3.01
N GLU A 160 -23.34 -25.98 2.81
CA GLU A 160 -23.36 -27.07 3.79
C GLU A 160 -22.55 -26.75 5.05
N ALA A 161 -21.38 -26.14 4.91
CA ALA A 161 -20.60 -25.69 6.05
C ALA A 161 -21.33 -24.62 6.87
N ARG A 162 -22.01 -23.66 6.21
CA ARG A 162 -22.86 -22.69 6.90
C ARG A 162 -24.07 -23.31 7.59
N ALA A 163 -24.65 -24.35 7.02
CA ALA A 163 -25.74 -25.07 7.67
C ALA A 163 -25.29 -25.80 8.95
N LYS A 164 -24.03 -26.30 8.98
CA LYS A 164 -23.43 -26.89 10.18
C LYS A 164 -23.06 -25.86 11.25
N LEU A 165 -22.67 -24.66 10.83
CA LEU A 165 -22.19 -23.57 11.70
C LEU A 165 -22.93 -22.25 11.42
N PRO A 166 -24.21 -22.14 11.77
CA PRO A 166 -25.07 -21.02 11.40
C PRO A 166 -24.60 -19.66 11.97
N PHE A 167 -23.83 -19.65 13.05
CA PHE A 167 -23.35 -18.44 13.72
C PHE A 167 -21.86 -18.15 13.48
N ALA A 168 -21.18 -18.94 12.63
CA ALA A 168 -19.82 -18.64 12.21
C ALA A 168 -19.80 -17.52 11.15
N GLU A 169 -18.77 -16.69 11.17
CA GLU A 169 -18.59 -15.68 10.14
C GLU A 169 -18.35 -16.32 8.76
N GLY A 170 -19.18 -15.93 7.80
CA GLY A 170 -19.13 -16.48 6.44
C GLY A 170 -17.78 -16.30 5.74
N LYS A 171 -16.99 -15.30 6.13
CA LYS A 171 -15.63 -15.06 5.64
C LYS A 171 -14.67 -16.17 6.07
N PHE A 172 -14.69 -16.57 7.33
CA PHE A 172 -13.82 -17.64 7.84
C PHE A 172 -14.18 -18.98 7.23
N ILE A 173 -15.49 -19.30 7.11
CA ILE A 173 -15.93 -20.52 6.42
C ILE A 173 -15.45 -20.53 4.96
N LYS A 174 -15.54 -19.39 4.26
CA LYS A 174 -15.10 -19.31 2.86
C LYS A 174 -13.58 -19.52 2.74
N ASN A 175 -12.80 -18.85 3.57
CA ASN A 175 -11.35 -18.98 3.56
C ASN A 175 -10.92 -20.42 3.82
N GLU A 176 -11.57 -21.09 4.77
CA GLU A 176 -11.26 -22.48 5.12
C GLU A 176 -11.65 -23.44 4.00
N VAL A 177 -12.82 -23.25 3.36
CA VAL A 177 -13.22 -24.05 2.18
C VAL A 177 -12.21 -23.85 1.04
N ASP A 178 -11.82 -22.62 0.74
CA ASP A 178 -10.85 -22.33 -0.31
C ASP A 178 -9.49 -22.99 0.01
N LEU A 179 -9.06 -22.95 1.26
CA LEU A 179 -7.81 -23.57 1.73
C LEU A 179 -7.84 -25.10 1.59
N GLN A 180 -8.89 -25.76 2.07
CA GLN A 180 -8.98 -27.23 2.02
C GLN A 180 -9.19 -27.77 0.61
N VAL A 181 -9.93 -27.04 -0.24
CA VAL A 181 -10.04 -27.36 -1.67
C VAL A 181 -8.68 -27.22 -2.37
N LEU A 182 -7.92 -26.17 -2.05
CA LEU A 182 -6.56 -26.01 -2.56
C LEU A 182 -5.61 -27.13 -2.10
N HIS A 183 -5.70 -27.53 -0.83
CA HIS A 183 -4.92 -28.65 -0.30
C HIS A 183 -5.27 -29.98 -0.98
N LEU A 184 -6.55 -30.21 -1.27
CA LEU A 184 -7.01 -31.45 -1.90
C LEU A 184 -6.64 -31.54 -3.38
N LEU A 185 -6.78 -30.44 -4.13
CA LEU A 185 -6.65 -30.42 -5.60
C LEU A 185 -5.30 -29.91 -6.09
N GLY A 186 -4.51 -29.26 -5.23
CA GLY A 186 -3.33 -28.48 -5.62
C GLY A 186 -3.69 -27.21 -6.41
N PRO A 187 -2.71 -26.44 -6.87
CA PRO A 187 -2.97 -25.27 -7.69
C PRO A 187 -3.69 -25.61 -9.00
N LYS A 188 -4.49 -24.67 -9.51
CA LYS A 188 -5.23 -24.84 -10.78
C LYS A 188 -4.25 -25.16 -11.91
N SER A 189 -4.55 -26.21 -12.65
CA SER A 189 -3.81 -26.58 -13.87
C SER A 189 -4.38 -25.90 -15.11
N ASP A 190 -3.61 -25.85 -16.20
CA ASP A 190 -4.06 -25.29 -17.49
C ASP A 190 -5.35 -25.95 -18.00
N ALA A 191 -5.56 -27.24 -17.68
CA ALA A 191 -6.79 -27.96 -18.00
C ALA A 191 -7.99 -27.46 -17.21
N ASP A 192 -7.80 -26.98 -15.97
CA ASP A 192 -8.85 -26.41 -15.13
C ASP A 192 -9.30 -25.02 -15.67
N LEU A 193 -8.39 -24.29 -16.29
CA LEU A 193 -8.64 -22.98 -16.88
C LEU A 193 -9.34 -23.06 -18.25
N GLN A 194 -8.99 -24.05 -19.10
CA GLN A 194 -9.56 -24.20 -20.44
C GLN A 194 -11.02 -24.69 -20.45
N LYS A 195 -11.49 -25.36 -19.42
CA LYS A 195 -12.88 -25.87 -19.34
C LYS A 195 -13.91 -24.83 -18.90
N ALA A 196 -13.50 -23.65 -18.43
CA ALA A 196 -14.38 -22.60 -17.93
C ALA A 196 -15.22 -21.85 -19.01
N SER A 197 -14.97 -22.11 -20.31
CA SER A 197 -15.55 -21.35 -21.42
C SER A 197 -16.80 -21.96 -22.09
N ARG A 198 -17.49 -22.93 -21.47
CA ARG A 198 -18.75 -23.46 -22.01
C ARG A 198 -19.97 -22.71 -21.48
N PRO A 199 -20.85 -22.15 -22.37
CA PRO A 199 -22.02 -21.41 -21.92
C PRO A 199 -23.07 -22.35 -21.30
N LYS A 200 -23.57 -21.99 -20.13
CA LYS A 200 -24.70 -22.69 -19.47
C LYS A 200 -26.00 -22.40 -20.22
N THR A 201 -26.56 -23.40 -20.85
CA THR A 201 -27.93 -23.39 -21.37
C THR A 201 -28.94 -23.27 -20.21
N LYS A 202 -29.68 -22.16 -20.16
CA LYS A 202 -30.87 -22.02 -19.32
C LYS A 202 -32.08 -22.51 -20.10
N GLY A 203 -32.70 -23.57 -19.60
CA GLY A 203 -34.02 -24.02 -20.04
C GLY A 203 -35.09 -22.97 -19.76
N GLY A 204 -35.91 -22.73 -20.76
CA GLY A 204 -36.78 -21.57 -20.86
C GLY A 204 -38.14 -21.67 -20.17
N LYS A 205 -38.79 -20.53 -20.15
CA LYS A 205 -40.22 -20.41 -20.47
C LYS A 205 -40.46 -19.02 -21.09
N GLU A 206 -40.98 -19.06 -22.31
CA GLU A 206 -41.36 -17.92 -23.14
C GLU A 206 -42.56 -17.16 -22.61
N ARG A 207 -42.55 -15.86 -22.83
CA ARG A 207 -43.71 -15.14 -23.47
C ARG A 207 -43.22 -13.81 -24.06
N PRO A 208 -43.76 -13.45 -25.25
CA PRO A 208 -43.16 -12.45 -26.12
C PRO A 208 -43.80 -11.07 -26.01
N LYS A 209 -43.03 -10.01 -26.32
CA LYS A 209 -43.54 -8.82 -27.05
C LYS A 209 -42.41 -7.97 -27.64
N ALA A 210 -42.62 -7.72 -28.86
CA ALA A 210 -42.14 -6.92 -29.96
C ALA A 210 -41.27 -5.66 -29.74
N CYS A 211 -40.23 -5.59 -30.58
CA CYS A 211 -39.70 -4.50 -31.42
C CYS A 211 -39.52 -3.09 -30.88
N THR A 212 -38.26 -2.62 -30.84
CA THR A 212 -37.63 -1.79 -31.89
C THR A 212 -36.17 -1.49 -31.52
N PRO A 213 -35.26 -1.28 -32.50
CA PRO A 213 -33.86 -1.16 -32.26
C PRO A 213 -33.41 0.28 -31.99
N ARG A 214 -32.56 0.49 -31.00
CA ARG A 214 -31.72 1.68 -30.93
C ARG A 214 -30.44 1.43 -30.14
N ASP A 215 -29.34 1.72 -30.81
CA ASP A 215 -28.10 2.26 -30.35
C ASP A 215 -27.24 1.47 -29.36
N THR A 216 -26.13 1.05 -29.92
CA THR A 216 -24.89 0.69 -29.26
C THR A 216 -24.54 1.66 -28.12
N GLN A 217 -24.70 1.21 -26.90
CA GLN A 217 -24.02 1.80 -25.75
C GLN A 217 -23.12 0.74 -25.10
N SER A 218 -21.89 1.15 -24.91
CA SER A 218 -20.84 0.47 -24.19
C SER A 218 -21.36 -0.12 -22.87
N VAL A 219 -21.14 -1.41 -22.69
CA VAL A 219 -21.40 -2.11 -21.44
C VAL A 219 -20.34 -1.68 -20.46
N ASP A 220 -20.68 -0.75 -19.58
CA ASP A 220 -19.93 -0.51 -18.36
C ASP A 220 -20.04 -1.77 -17.49
N ILE A 221 -18.96 -2.53 -17.50
CA ILE A 221 -18.74 -3.58 -16.52
C ILE A 221 -18.49 -2.86 -15.20
N HIS A 222 -19.50 -2.74 -14.36
CA HIS A 222 -19.34 -2.48 -12.94
C HIS A 222 -18.58 -3.66 -12.32
N LEU A 223 -17.26 -3.61 -12.41
CA LEU A 223 -16.39 -4.30 -11.48
C LEU A 223 -16.60 -3.63 -10.13
N ASN A 224 -17.26 -4.34 -9.21
CA ASN A 224 -17.16 -4.06 -7.79
C ASN A 224 -15.68 -4.18 -7.41
N SER A 225 -14.95 -3.11 -7.61
CA SER A 225 -13.68 -2.90 -6.95
C SER A 225 -14.04 -2.47 -5.53
N ASP A 226 -14.01 -3.42 -4.60
CA ASP A 226 -13.74 -3.11 -3.21
C ASP A 226 -12.28 -2.61 -3.10
N VAL A 227 -12.00 -1.52 -3.80
CA VAL A 227 -10.89 -0.65 -3.44
C VAL A 227 -11.35 0.02 -2.16
N ILE A 228 -10.96 -0.54 -1.03
CA ILE A 228 -10.99 0.17 0.24
C ILE A 228 -10.05 1.36 0.02
N SER A 229 -10.62 2.48 -0.39
CA SER A 229 -10.00 3.78 -0.19
C SER A 229 -10.03 3.99 1.32
N ALA A 230 -9.01 3.51 2.00
CA ALA A 230 -8.72 3.90 3.36
C ALA A 230 -8.22 5.35 3.32
N ASP A 231 -9.09 6.27 2.92
CA ASP A 231 -8.86 7.68 3.19
C ASP A 231 -9.01 7.85 4.70
N THR A 232 -7.86 7.78 5.39
CA THR A 232 -7.80 7.95 6.85
C THR A 232 -8.15 9.37 7.25
N GLY A 233 -8.30 10.29 6.28
CA GLY A 233 -8.45 11.72 6.52
C GLY A 233 -7.20 12.38 7.11
N ALA A 234 -6.11 11.62 7.31
CA ALA A 234 -4.83 12.16 7.77
C ALA A 234 -3.99 12.55 6.54
N ASN A 235 -3.47 13.77 6.55
CA ASN A 235 -2.65 14.31 5.46
C ASN A 235 -1.15 14.06 5.70
N THR A 236 -0.75 13.67 6.91
CA THR A 236 0.64 13.36 7.25
C THR A 236 0.73 12.11 8.11
N MET A 237 1.88 11.43 8.06
CA MET A 237 2.17 10.27 8.93
C MET A 237 2.12 10.65 10.42
N GLU A 238 2.56 11.87 10.77
CA GLU A 238 2.52 12.36 12.15
C GLU A 238 1.09 12.50 12.66
N GLU A 239 0.18 13.03 11.84
CA GLU A 239 -1.24 13.12 12.17
C GLU A 239 -1.88 11.74 12.33
N LEU A 240 -1.57 10.81 11.42
CA LEU A 240 -2.01 9.41 11.48
C LEU A 240 -1.63 8.77 12.82
N PHE A 241 -0.37 8.90 13.23
CA PHE A 241 0.12 8.30 14.48
C PHE A 241 -0.38 8.97 15.75
N ARG A 242 -0.71 10.25 15.70
CA ARG A 242 -1.32 10.95 16.83
C ARG A 242 -2.78 10.58 17.04
N THR A 243 -3.54 10.37 15.98
CA THR A 243 -5.00 10.29 16.02
C THR A 243 -5.58 8.91 15.86
N LYS A 244 -4.88 7.99 15.15
CA LYS A 244 -5.44 6.70 14.74
C LYS A 244 -4.70 5.48 15.29
N VAL A 245 -3.48 5.64 15.79
CA VAL A 245 -2.65 4.51 16.20
C VAL A 245 -2.31 4.61 17.68
N HIS A 246 -2.69 3.58 18.44
CA HIS A 246 -2.46 3.52 19.87
C HIS A 246 -1.71 2.24 20.22
N PHE A 247 -0.39 2.35 20.34
CA PHE A 247 0.45 1.28 20.87
C PHE A 247 0.59 1.38 22.40
N HIS A 248 1.20 0.38 23.02
CA HIS A 248 1.51 0.41 24.45
C HIS A 248 2.48 1.57 24.77
N LYS A 249 2.48 2.04 26.02
CA LYS A 249 3.49 2.99 26.48
C LYS A 249 4.81 2.26 26.80
N PRO A 250 5.99 2.91 26.64
CA PRO A 250 7.23 2.32 27.06
C PRO A 250 7.15 1.82 28.51
N GLY A 251 7.58 0.58 28.76
CA GLY A 251 7.50 -0.08 30.05
C GLY A 251 6.15 -0.74 30.39
N GLU A 252 5.16 -0.66 29.52
CA GLU A 252 3.84 -1.29 29.68
C GLU A 252 3.65 -2.50 28.76
N ASN A 253 4.75 -3.10 28.27
CA ASN A 253 4.76 -4.22 27.32
C ASN A 253 3.82 -5.36 27.73
N GLN A 254 3.74 -5.66 29.05
CA GLN A 254 2.91 -6.75 29.59
C GLN A 254 1.39 -6.51 29.41
N LYS A 255 0.98 -5.30 29.04
CA LYS A 255 -0.43 -4.98 28.76
C LYS A 255 -0.84 -5.31 27.32
N THR A 256 0.13 -5.63 26.46
CA THR A 256 -0.11 -5.96 25.05
C THR A 256 -0.60 -7.40 24.96
N GLU A 257 -1.65 -7.62 24.20
CA GLU A 257 -2.20 -8.95 23.93
C GLU A 257 -1.14 -9.87 23.28
N GLY A 258 -1.04 -11.09 23.76
CA GLY A 258 -0.07 -12.09 23.29
C GLY A 258 1.36 -11.90 23.84
N TYR A 259 1.62 -10.89 24.67
CA TYR A 259 2.94 -10.71 25.30
C TYR A 259 3.19 -11.77 26.38
N ILE A 260 4.35 -12.45 26.34
CA ILE A 260 4.69 -13.52 27.26
C ILE A 260 5.38 -12.92 28.50
N VAL A 261 4.73 -13.04 29.66
CA VAL A 261 5.23 -12.55 30.95
C VAL A 261 6.03 -13.68 31.64
N THR A 262 7.25 -13.35 32.11
CA THR A 262 8.12 -14.23 32.91
C THR A 262 8.32 -13.65 34.32
N PRO A 263 8.88 -14.38 35.28
CA PRO A 263 9.17 -13.83 36.61
C PRO A 263 10.12 -12.62 36.60
N THR A 264 10.97 -12.49 35.58
CA THR A 264 11.96 -11.41 35.44
C THR A 264 11.45 -10.24 34.60
N THR A 265 10.32 -10.38 33.89
CA THR A 265 9.77 -9.35 32.98
C THR A 265 9.68 -7.97 33.65
N MET A 266 9.11 -7.89 34.84
CA MET A 266 8.94 -6.60 35.52
C MET A 266 10.26 -5.94 35.92
N THR A 267 11.29 -6.74 36.19
CA THR A 267 12.65 -6.24 36.50
C THR A 267 13.28 -5.67 35.23
N HIS A 268 13.16 -6.38 34.10
CA HIS A 268 13.65 -5.92 32.80
C HIS A 268 12.92 -4.65 32.34
N LEU A 269 11.60 -4.56 32.50
CA LEU A 269 10.82 -3.37 32.16
C LEU A 269 11.20 -2.14 33.00
N LYS A 270 11.45 -2.31 34.29
CA LYS A 270 11.93 -1.20 35.14
C LYS A 270 13.32 -0.71 34.73
N HIS A 271 14.22 -1.62 34.39
CA HIS A 271 15.55 -1.27 33.86
C HIS A 271 15.42 -0.57 32.50
N HIS A 272 14.61 -1.10 31.62
CA HIS A 272 14.30 -0.53 30.30
C HIS A 272 13.79 0.91 30.41
N LEU A 273 12.84 1.18 31.28
CA LEU A 273 12.33 2.54 31.53
C LEU A 273 13.43 3.50 32.01
N LYS A 274 14.33 3.04 32.88
CA LYS A 274 15.47 3.83 33.33
C LYS A 274 16.42 4.17 32.17
N VAL A 275 16.71 3.21 31.30
CA VAL A 275 17.62 3.38 30.15
C VAL A 275 17.00 4.27 29.07
N THR A 276 15.72 4.12 28.79
CA THR A 276 15.04 4.88 27.74
C THR A 276 14.55 6.24 28.20
N GLY A 277 14.48 6.48 29.53
CA GLY A 277 13.83 7.66 30.10
C GLY A 277 12.34 7.74 29.75
N GLY A 278 11.68 6.62 29.47
CA GLY A 278 10.28 6.53 29.03
C GLY A 278 10.02 7.06 27.63
N LYS A 279 11.04 7.33 26.83
CA LYS A 279 10.90 7.75 25.43
C LYS A 279 10.70 6.55 24.52
N VAL A 280 9.87 6.73 23.49
CA VAL A 280 9.72 5.75 22.43
C VAL A 280 11.03 5.57 21.66
N ARG A 281 11.43 4.32 21.44
CA ARG A 281 12.55 3.93 20.58
C ARG A 281 12.06 2.93 19.57
N THR A 282 12.25 3.24 18.29
CA THR A 282 12.01 2.36 17.16
C THR A 282 13.28 2.13 16.39
N ARG A 283 13.25 1.29 15.38
CA ARG A 283 14.37 1.08 14.46
C ARG A 283 13.86 0.69 13.07
N PHE A 284 14.58 1.13 12.06
CA PHE A 284 14.48 0.61 10.70
C PHE A 284 15.69 -0.29 10.45
N PRO A 285 15.52 -1.63 10.32
CA PRO A 285 16.63 -2.59 10.24
C PRO A 285 16.79 -3.17 8.83
N PRO A 286 17.21 -2.41 7.81
CA PRO A 286 17.38 -2.94 6.47
C PRO A 286 18.59 -3.89 6.36
N GLU A 287 18.45 -4.96 5.56
CA GLU A 287 19.60 -5.75 5.10
C GLU A 287 20.28 -4.99 3.95
N PRO A 288 21.61 -4.72 4.03
CA PRO A 288 22.33 -3.92 3.03
C PRO A 288 22.71 -4.75 1.78
N ASN A 289 21.71 -5.35 1.13
CA ASN A 289 21.88 -6.27 0.01
C ASN A 289 21.16 -5.82 -1.27
N GLY A 290 20.60 -4.61 -1.28
CA GLY A 290 19.82 -4.13 -2.43
C GLY A 290 19.36 -2.67 -2.33
N ILE A 291 18.65 -2.23 -3.35
CA ILE A 291 18.09 -0.88 -3.46
C ILE A 291 16.72 -0.84 -2.78
N LEU A 292 16.47 0.23 -2.00
CA LEU A 292 15.17 0.43 -1.37
C LEU A 292 14.07 0.75 -2.39
N HIS A 293 12.88 0.21 -2.18
CA HIS A 293 11.69 0.47 -2.98
C HIS A 293 10.58 1.13 -2.13
N ILE A 294 9.43 1.45 -2.76
CA ILE A 294 8.33 2.18 -2.11
C ILE A 294 7.79 1.46 -0.85
N GLY A 295 7.85 0.13 -0.79
CA GLY A 295 7.53 -0.63 0.42
C GLY A 295 8.46 -0.30 1.58
N HIS A 296 9.75 -0.16 1.33
CA HIS A 296 10.69 0.30 2.34
C HIS A 296 10.41 1.74 2.78
N ALA A 297 9.93 2.62 1.86
CA ALA A 297 9.50 3.96 2.25
C ALA A 297 8.39 3.92 3.29
N LYS A 298 7.42 3.01 3.14
CA LYS A 298 6.36 2.82 4.14
C LYS A 298 6.96 2.36 5.48
N ALA A 299 7.85 1.37 5.50
CA ALA A 299 8.52 0.91 6.71
C ALA A 299 9.35 2.03 7.38
N ILE A 300 10.09 2.83 6.59
CA ILE A 300 10.81 4.01 7.06
C ILE A 300 9.84 5.00 7.70
N ASN A 301 8.77 5.38 6.99
CA ASN A 301 7.78 6.34 7.45
C ASN A 301 7.16 5.94 8.79
N VAL A 302 6.91 4.65 9.00
CA VAL A 302 6.31 4.21 10.26
C VAL A 302 7.30 4.17 11.38
N ASN A 303 8.46 3.58 11.19
CA ASN A 303 9.45 3.55 12.25
C ASN A 303 9.89 4.95 12.68
N PHE A 304 10.26 5.80 11.72
CA PHE A 304 10.68 7.17 11.99
C PHE A 304 9.49 8.09 12.34
N GLY A 305 8.37 7.98 11.61
CA GLY A 305 7.18 8.80 11.82
C GLY A 305 6.53 8.56 13.17
N TYR A 306 6.39 7.29 13.60
CA TYR A 306 5.88 6.95 14.93
C TYR A 306 6.77 7.50 16.05
N ALA A 307 8.09 7.26 15.97
CA ALA A 307 9.03 7.82 16.94
C ALA A 307 8.91 9.35 17.03
N LYS A 308 8.89 10.03 15.88
CA LYS A 308 8.76 11.50 15.79
C LYS A 308 7.43 11.98 16.40
N ALA A 309 6.32 11.34 16.06
CA ALA A 309 4.99 11.70 16.58
C ALA A 309 4.87 11.55 18.11
N GLN A 310 5.63 10.62 18.70
CA GLN A 310 5.65 10.36 20.13
C GLN A 310 6.83 11.07 20.85
N GLY A 311 7.56 11.97 20.19
CA GLY A 311 8.73 12.67 20.76
C GLY A 311 9.88 11.72 21.13
N GLY A 312 9.92 10.57 20.49
CA GLY A 312 10.94 9.52 20.66
C GLY A 312 12.09 9.61 19.67
N VAL A 313 12.79 8.50 19.48
CA VAL A 313 13.96 8.37 18.59
C VAL A 313 13.86 7.10 17.74
N CYS A 314 14.44 7.13 16.53
CA CYS A 314 14.53 5.99 15.64
C CYS A 314 15.98 5.69 15.28
N PHE A 315 16.36 4.40 15.35
CA PHE A 315 17.66 3.89 14.93
C PHE A 315 17.61 3.46 13.46
N LEU A 316 18.68 3.67 12.73
CA LEU A 316 18.98 2.95 11.50
C LEU A 316 19.95 1.83 11.85
N ARG A 317 19.47 0.58 11.90
CA ARG A 317 20.30 -0.57 12.21
C ARG A 317 20.44 -1.46 10.98
N TYR A 318 21.61 -1.53 10.41
CA TYR A 318 21.89 -2.48 9.34
C TYR A 318 21.89 -3.91 9.85
N ASP A 319 21.11 -4.79 9.23
CA ASP A 319 21.16 -6.23 9.46
C ASP A 319 22.26 -6.85 8.58
N ASP A 320 23.50 -6.60 8.98
CA ASP A 320 24.70 -7.06 8.31
C ASP A 320 25.15 -8.44 8.85
N THR A 321 24.27 -9.44 8.68
CA THR A 321 24.50 -10.82 9.14
C THR A 321 24.88 -11.78 8.00
N ASN A 322 24.91 -11.29 6.77
CA ASN A 322 25.20 -12.10 5.58
C ASN A 322 26.27 -11.47 4.68
N PRO A 323 27.56 -11.62 5.05
CA PRO A 323 28.67 -10.94 4.36
C PRO A 323 28.80 -11.25 2.87
N GLU A 324 28.19 -12.33 2.37
CA GLU A 324 28.22 -12.67 0.93
C GLU A 324 27.38 -11.71 0.06
N LYS A 325 26.38 -11.04 0.63
CA LYS A 325 25.43 -10.22 -0.11
C LYS A 325 25.54 -8.73 0.17
N GLU A 326 26.38 -8.35 1.13
CA GLU A 326 26.50 -6.99 1.61
C GLU A 326 27.53 -6.22 0.78
N GLU A 327 27.13 -5.05 0.27
CA GLU A 327 28.01 -4.18 -0.49
C GLU A 327 28.00 -2.77 0.12
N GLU A 328 29.17 -2.15 0.23
CA GLU A 328 29.34 -0.81 0.84
C GLU A 328 28.43 0.26 0.20
N ARG A 329 28.19 0.16 -1.11
CA ARG A 329 27.28 1.08 -1.83
C ARG A 329 25.84 1.04 -1.32
N PHE A 330 25.38 -0.11 -0.80
CA PHE A 330 24.01 -0.22 -0.29
C PHE A 330 23.85 0.45 1.08
N PHE A 331 24.91 0.42 1.94
CA PHE A 331 24.86 1.14 3.20
C PHE A 331 24.69 2.66 2.98
N ALA A 332 25.53 3.24 2.11
CA ALA A 332 25.42 4.65 1.76
C ALA A 332 24.10 5.00 1.10
N GLY A 333 23.63 4.17 0.14
CA GLY A 333 22.38 4.39 -0.58
C GLY A 333 21.13 4.32 0.31
N ILE A 334 21.12 3.41 1.28
CA ILE A 334 20.03 3.29 2.26
C ILE A 334 19.98 4.54 3.16
N GLN A 335 21.10 4.99 3.67
CA GLN A 335 21.16 6.18 4.53
C GLN A 335 20.73 7.44 3.76
N ASP A 336 21.19 7.61 2.52
CA ASP A 336 20.80 8.72 1.64
C ASP A 336 19.28 8.72 1.39
N MET A 337 18.66 7.56 1.17
CA MET A 337 17.21 7.47 0.96
C MET A 337 16.42 7.80 2.24
N VAL A 338 16.88 7.40 3.41
CA VAL A 338 16.23 7.76 4.69
C VAL A 338 16.28 9.29 4.89
N GLN A 339 17.42 9.91 4.63
CA GLN A 339 17.60 11.37 4.72
C GLN A 339 16.78 12.10 3.66
N TRP A 340 16.72 11.60 2.43
CA TRP A 340 15.91 12.16 1.37
C TRP A 340 14.40 12.14 1.70
N LEU A 341 13.91 11.13 2.40
CA LEU A 341 12.53 11.08 2.89
C LEU A 341 12.25 12.05 4.06
N GLY A 342 13.28 12.80 4.52
CA GLY A 342 13.16 13.82 5.56
C GLY A 342 13.34 13.28 6.99
N TYR A 343 14.02 12.14 7.13
CA TYR A 343 14.30 11.53 8.43
C TYR A 343 15.78 11.52 8.74
N GLU A 344 16.11 11.81 10.02
CA GLU A 344 17.48 11.74 10.53
C GLU A 344 17.55 10.62 11.58
N PRO A 345 18.41 9.61 11.38
CA PRO A 345 18.62 8.56 12.37
C PRO A 345 19.22 9.12 13.66
N TYR A 346 18.64 8.76 14.80
CA TYR A 346 19.22 9.07 16.09
C TYR A 346 20.61 8.45 16.26
N LYS A 347 20.77 7.23 15.78
CA LYS A 347 22.03 6.48 15.74
C LYS A 347 22.00 5.50 14.58
N VAL A 348 23.12 5.36 13.89
CA VAL A 348 23.36 4.29 12.92
C VAL A 348 24.11 3.18 13.65
N THR A 349 23.56 1.96 13.63
CA THR A 349 24.11 0.76 14.26
C THR A 349 24.13 -0.39 13.26
N HIS A 350 24.81 -1.47 13.62
CA HIS A 350 24.94 -2.66 12.78
C HIS A 350 24.74 -3.90 13.67
N ALA A 351 24.16 -4.95 13.14
CA ALA A 351 24.08 -6.24 13.85
C ALA A 351 25.47 -6.75 14.24
N SER A 352 26.48 -6.47 13.40
CA SER A 352 27.89 -6.81 13.67
C SER A 352 28.49 -6.08 14.85
N ASP A 353 27.93 -4.95 15.30
CA ASP A 353 28.36 -4.27 16.54
C ASP A 353 28.14 -5.15 17.77
N TYR A 354 27.19 -6.10 17.69
CA TYR A 354 26.76 -6.96 18.79
C TYR A 354 27.20 -8.43 18.65
N PHE A 355 28.04 -8.80 17.67
CA PHE A 355 28.42 -10.19 17.44
C PHE A 355 29.01 -10.88 18.65
N ASP A 356 29.82 -10.16 19.46
CA ASP A 356 30.36 -10.70 20.71
C ASP A 356 29.25 -11.00 21.73
N ASP A 357 28.32 -10.06 21.93
CA ASP A 357 27.17 -10.23 22.84
C ASP A 357 26.23 -11.34 22.35
N LEU A 358 25.96 -11.39 21.06
CA LEU A 358 25.13 -12.44 20.43
C LEU A 358 25.75 -13.81 20.61
N TYR A 359 27.09 -13.93 20.50
CA TYR A 359 27.77 -15.18 20.76
C TYR A 359 27.63 -15.63 22.23
N VAL A 360 27.76 -14.70 23.17
CA VAL A 360 27.56 -14.98 24.62
C VAL A 360 26.12 -15.42 24.87
N LEU A 361 25.11 -14.81 24.22
CA LEU A 361 23.71 -15.19 24.33
C LEU A 361 23.45 -16.56 23.71
N ALA A 362 24.10 -16.93 22.60
CA ALA A 362 24.02 -18.25 22.00
C ALA A 362 24.61 -19.34 22.95
N VAL A 363 25.76 -19.06 23.58
CA VAL A 363 26.32 -19.94 24.61
C VAL A 363 25.34 -20.12 25.77
N ARG A 364 24.72 -19.03 26.26
CA ARG A 364 23.68 -19.07 27.31
C ARG A 364 22.51 -19.92 26.92
N LEU A 365 22.05 -19.82 25.65
CA LEU A 365 20.92 -20.63 25.13
C LEU A 365 21.27 -22.12 25.14
N ILE A 366 22.50 -22.49 24.74
CA ILE A 366 23.00 -23.88 24.82
C ILE A 366 23.08 -24.34 26.27
N GLN A 367 23.60 -23.53 27.21
CA GLN A 367 23.70 -23.85 28.64
C GLN A 367 22.33 -24.14 29.28
N ARG A 368 21.27 -23.51 28.74
CA ARG A 368 19.91 -23.76 29.17
C ARG A 368 19.25 -25.00 28.48
N GLY A 369 20.03 -25.69 27.63
CA GLY A 369 19.52 -26.86 26.89
C GLY A 369 18.54 -26.54 25.77
N LEU A 370 18.44 -25.24 25.36
CA LEU A 370 17.45 -24.70 24.41
C LEU A 370 18.02 -24.51 22.98
N ALA A 371 19.27 -24.91 22.76
CA ALA A 371 19.87 -24.97 21.42
C ALA A 371 20.79 -26.18 21.31
N TYR A 372 21.03 -26.63 20.08
CA TYR A 372 21.91 -27.75 19.78
C TYR A 372 22.60 -27.57 18.42
N VAL A 373 23.78 -28.21 18.27
CA VAL A 373 24.50 -28.24 17.00
C VAL A 373 23.97 -29.41 16.16
N CYS A 374 23.53 -29.06 14.96
CA CYS A 374 22.97 -30.00 13.98
C CYS A 374 23.92 -30.18 12.79
N HIS A 375 24.05 -31.41 12.32
CA HIS A 375 24.86 -31.77 11.14
C HIS A 375 24.02 -32.25 9.97
N GLN A 376 22.69 -32.06 10.01
CA GLN A 376 21.84 -32.37 8.88
C GLN A 376 22.05 -31.38 7.74
N THR A 377 22.11 -31.89 6.54
CA THR A 377 22.21 -31.10 5.30
C THR A 377 20.89 -30.39 4.99
N ALA A 378 20.95 -29.37 4.14
CA ALA A 378 19.74 -28.69 3.68
C ALA A 378 18.78 -29.62 2.91
N GLU A 379 19.30 -30.68 2.29
CA GLU A 379 18.51 -31.66 1.54
C GLU A 379 17.73 -32.59 2.47
N GLU A 380 18.35 -33.03 3.57
CA GLU A 380 17.66 -33.85 4.59
C GLU A 380 16.57 -33.11 5.35
N LEU A 381 16.60 -31.79 5.28
CA LEU A 381 15.63 -30.90 5.94
C LEU A 381 14.57 -30.36 4.98
N LYS A 382 14.63 -30.71 3.68
CA LYS A 382 13.60 -30.36 2.70
C LYS A 382 12.33 -31.18 2.96
N GLY A 383 11.20 -30.48 3.04
CA GLY A 383 9.87 -31.10 3.15
C GLY A 383 9.01 -30.40 4.18
N PHE A 384 7.72 -30.69 4.09
CA PHE A 384 6.74 -30.24 5.08
C PHE A 384 6.80 -31.20 6.28
N ASN A 385 7.10 -30.71 7.48
CA ASN A 385 7.28 -31.48 8.71
C ASN A 385 8.42 -32.53 8.64
N PRO A 386 9.70 -32.10 8.51
CA PRO A 386 10.80 -33.05 8.61
C PRO A 386 10.82 -33.71 10.02
N PRO A 387 11.28 -34.97 10.13
CA PRO A 387 11.37 -35.61 11.42
C PRO A 387 12.33 -34.83 12.35
N PRO A 388 12.11 -34.91 13.68
CA PRO A 388 13.00 -34.24 14.64
C PRO A 388 14.47 -34.65 14.40
N SER A 389 15.38 -33.67 14.51
CA SER A 389 16.79 -33.91 14.29
C SER A 389 17.34 -34.95 15.26
N PRO A 390 18.09 -35.98 14.79
CA PRO A 390 18.73 -36.96 15.67
C PRO A 390 19.76 -36.35 16.63
N TYR A 391 20.16 -35.10 16.39
CA TYR A 391 21.12 -34.36 17.19
C TYR A 391 20.50 -33.48 18.28
N ARG A 392 19.16 -33.43 18.34
CA ARG A 392 18.40 -32.53 19.21
C ARG A 392 18.62 -32.84 20.70
N ASP A 393 18.88 -34.10 21.05
CA ASP A 393 19.02 -34.57 22.43
C ASP A 393 20.47 -34.70 22.90
N ARG A 394 21.43 -34.10 22.18
CA ARG A 394 22.83 -34.02 22.64
C ARG A 394 22.93 -33.32 23.98
N THR A 395 23.96 -33.70 24.79
CA THR A 395 24.18 -33.07 26.08
C THR A 395 24.63 -31.61 25.89
N ILE A 396 24.46 -30.80 26.93
CA ILE A 396 24.88 -29.39 26.93
C ILE A 396 26.40 -29.27 26.67
N GLU A 397 27.19 -30.14 27.31
CA GLU A 397 28.68 -30.14 27.19
C GLU A 397 29.10 -30.44 25.74
N GLN A 398 28.44 -31.43 25.11
CA GLN A 398 28.70 -31.75 23.69
C GLN A 398 28.36 -30.58 22.78
N ASN A 399 27.23 -29.93 22.99
CA ASN A 399 26.83 -28.79 22.19
C ASN A 399 27.72 -27.59 22.36
N LEU A 400 28.16 -27.28 23.59
CA LEU A 400 29.13 -26.22 23.89
C LEU A 400 30.48 -26.44 23.17
N ARG A 401 30.98 -27.69 23.24
CA ARG A 401 32.23 -28.05 22.55
C ARG A 401 32.08 -27.94 21.03
N LEU A 402 31.01 -28.45 20.45
CA LEU A 402 30.78 -28.39 19.02
C LEU A 402 30.55 -26.95 18.51
N PHE A 403 29.88 -26.12 19.29
CA PHE A 403 29.68 -24.70 18.93
C PHE A 403 31.02 -23.92 18.99
N GLU A 404 31.85 -24.20 19.95
CA GLU A 404 33.21 -23.68 19.98
C GLU A 404 34.09 -24.20 18.81
N ASP A 405 33.89 -25.46 18.40
CA ASP A 405 34.55 -26.04 17.24
C ASP A 405 34.07 -25.39 15.94
N MET A 406 32.74 -25.02 15.83
CA MET A 406 32.25 -24.19 14.74
C MET A 406 32.94 -22.83 14.69
N ARG A 407 33.08 -22.14 15.84
CA ARG A 407 33.76 -20.85 15.95
C ARG A 407 35.21 -20.92 15.53
N LYS A 408 35.87 -22.05 15.78
CA LYS A 408 37.30 -22.28 15.41
C LYS A 408 37.47 -22.76 13.96
N GLY A 409 36.41 -22.80 13.18
CA GLY A 409 36.45 -23.17 11.76
C GLY A 409 36.80 -24.65 11.52
N LYS A 410 36.42 -25.56 12.43
CA LYS A 410 36.70 -27.00 12.27
C LYS A 410 35.68 -27.72 11.39
N PHE A 411 34.56 -27.07 11.03
CA PHE A 411 33.54 -27.60 10.15
C PHE A 411 33.51 -26.78 8.89
N ASN A 412 33.27 -27.43 7.74
CA ASN A 412 33.04 -26.76 6.49
C ASN A 412 31.65 -26.09 6.44
N GLU A 413 31.44 -25.22 5.47
CA GLU A 413 30.14 -24.60 5.23
C GLU A 413 29.08 -25.68 4.94
N GLY A 414 27.94 -25.60 5.64
CA GLY A 414 26.87 -26.57 5.53
C GLY A 414 27.00 -27.83 6.39
N GLU A 415 28.18 -28.12 6.98
CA GLU A 415 28.38 -29.31 7.82
C GLU A 415 27.84 -29.15 9.24
N ALA A 416 27.75 -27.93 9.75
CA ALA A 416 27.26 -27.68 11.10
C ALA A 416 26.47 -26.36 11.16
N THR A 417 25.35 -26.40 11.90
CA THR A 417 24.53 -25.22 12.24
C THR A 417 24.12 -25.30 13.70
N LEU A 418 24.04 -24.15 14.38
CA LEU A 418 23.38 -24.07 15.68
C LEU A 418 21.89 -23.85 15.46
N ARG A 419 21.03 -24.68 16.08
CA ARG A 419 19.58 -24.61 15.96
C ARG A 419 18.90 -24.37 17.30
N MET A 420 17.85 -23.55 17.27
CA MET A 420 17.02 -23.23 18.45
C MET A 420 15.90 -24.27 18.61
N LYS A 421 15.68 -24.75 19.82
CA LYS A 421 14.62 -25.76 20.11
C LYS A 421 13.25 -25.09 20.26
N VAL A 422 12.72 -24.58 19.16
CA VAL A 422 11.41 -23.92 19.10
C VAL A 422 10.70 -24.28 17.82
N THR A 423 9.37 -24.39 17.88
CA THR A 423 8.51 -24.56 16.69
C THR A 423 7.87 -23.21 16.36
N LEU A 424 8.01 -22.75 15.10
CA LEU A 424 7.38 -21.54 14.61
C LEU A 424 5.88 -21.77 14.35
N GLU A 425 5.11 -20.69 14.27
CA GLU A 425 3.67 -20.73 13.98
C GLU A 425 3.34 -21.42 12.64
N GLU A 426 4.25 -21.34 11.66
CA GLU A 426 4.15 -22.06 10.38
C GLU A 426 4.48 -23.56 10.49
N GLY A 427 4.71 -24.10 11.68
CA GLY A 427 5.09 -25.51 11.88
C GLY A 427 6.57 -25.78 11.62
N LYS A 428 7.38 -24.81 11.21
CA LYS A 428 8.83 -24.96 11.00
C LYS A 428 9.52 -25.21 12.35
N GLN A 429 10.16 -26.35 12.47
CA GLN A 429 10.88 -26.75 13.69
C GLN A 429 12.34 -26.29 13.68
N ASP A 430 12.82 -25.93 14.86
CA ASP A 430 14.21 -25.70 15.18
C ASP A 430 14.93 -24.79 14.18
N PRO A 431 14.58 -23.48 14.05
CA PRO A 431 15.23 -22.55 13.13
C PRO A 431 16.72 -22.40 13.46
N VAL A 432 17.51 -22.10 12.43
CA VAL A 432 18.97 -21.93 12.54
C VAL A 432 19.27 -20.63 13.26
N ALA A 433 20.12 -20.67 14.29
CA ALA A 433 20.67 -19.52 14.99
C ALA A 433 22.01 -19.05 14.42
N TYR A 434 22.94 -20.01 14.17
CA TYR A 434 24.28 -19.73 13.59
C TYR A 434 24.60 -20.70 12.47
N ARG A 435 25.35 -20.21 11.49
CA ARG A 435 25.86 -20.95 10.33
C ARG A 435 27.35 -20.68 10.13
N VAL A 436 28.09 -21.66 9.57
CA VAL A 436 29.50 -21.52 9.19
C VAL A 436 29.56 -20.84 7.82
N ARG A 437 30.41 -19.78 7.71
CA ARG A 437 30.71 -19.06 6.48
C ARG A 437 32.16 -18.59 6.47
N PHE A 438 32.93 -18.89 5.43
CA PHE A 438 34.34 -18.51 5.31
C PHE A 438 34.53 -17.27 4.42
N VAL A 439 33.63 -16.29 4.56
CA VAL A 439 33.71 -15.01 3.87
C VAL A 439 34.06 -13.92 4.86
N PRO A 440 35.08 -13.09 4.60
CA PRO A 440 35.40 -11.94 5.45
C PRO A 440 34.21 -10.98 5.55
N HIS A 441 33.91 -10.56 6.77
CA HIS A 441 32.81 -9.60 6.97
C HIS A 441 33.32 -8.18 6.72
N PRO A 442 32.56 -7.31 6.01
CA PRO A 442 33.02 -5.95 5.68
C PRO A 442 33.48 -5.12 6.86
N ARG A 443 32.91 -5.31 8.06
CA ARG A 443 33.26 -4.56 9.27
C ARG A 443 34.10 -5.30 10.30
N THR A 444 33.91 -6.60 10.46
CA THR A 444 34.66 -7.39 11.47
C THR A 444 35.82 -8.18 10.89
N GLY A 445 36.00 -8.15 9.55
CA GLY A 445 37.07 -8.86 8.87
C GLY A 445 37.02 -10.38 9.12
N ASP A 446 38.15 -10.98 9.39
CA ASP A 446 38.32 -12.43 9.60
C ASP A 446 38.08 -12.86 11.07
N LYS A 447 37.55 -11.99 11.93
CA LYS A 447 37.30 -12.30 13.34
C LYS A 447 36.34 -13.47 13.54
N TRP A 448 35.38 -13.64 12.63
CA TRP A 448 34.33 -14.64 12.68
C TRP A 448 34.32 -15.52 11.43
N CYS A 449 34.09 -16.82 11.63
CA CYS A 449 33.74 -17.76 10.57
C CYS A 449 32.36 -18.42 10.82
N ILE A 450 31.67 -17.98 11.87
CA ILE A 450 30.25 -18.30 12.12
C ILE A 450 29.49 -17.01 12.23
N TYR A 451 28.31 -16.97 11.57
CA TYR A 451 27.47 -15.79 11.52
C TYR A 451 26.07 -16.12 12.02
N PRO A 452 25.49 -15.26 12.87
CA PRO A 452 24.13 -15.44 13.31
C PRO A 452 23.15 -15.23 12.13
N THR A 453 21.95 -15.77 12.24
CA THR A 453 20.90 -15.55 11.27
C THR A 453 19.97 -14.43 11.73
N TYR A 454 19.14 -13.91 10.82
CA TYR A 454 18.10 -12.94 11.13
C TYR A 454 17.20 -13.42 12.29
N ASP A 455 16.75 -14.69 12.27
CA ASP A 455 15.88 -15.25 13.31
C ASP A 455 16.51 -15.22 14.72
N PHE A 456 17.84 -15.16 14.82
CA PHE A 456 18.53 -15.03 16.09
C PHE A 456 18.86 -13.58 16.45
N THR A 457 19.25 -12.74 15.48
CA THR A 457 19.75 -11.38 15.76
C THR A 457 18.63 -10.39 16.02
N HIS A 458 17.51 -10.49 15.29
CA HIS A 458 16.46 -9.46 15.24
C HIS A 458 15.97 -9.05 16.63
N CYS A 459 15.46 -9.99 17.41
CA CYS A 459 14.92 -9.70 18.74
C CYS A 459 16.00 -9.36 19.77
N LEU A 460 17.19 -9.99 19.64
CA LEU A 460 18.28 -9.76 20.58
C LEU A 460 18.92 -8.39 20.38
N CYS A 461 19.13 -7.95 19.16
CA CYS A 461 19.58 -6.58 18.88
C CYS A 461 18.54 -5.54 19.33
N ASP A 462 17.23 -5.81 19.13
CA ASP A 462 16.17 -4.96 19.66
C ASP A 462 16.21 -4.87 21.18
N SER A 463 16.52 -5.97 21.86
CA SER A 463 16.71 -6.01 23.31
C SER A 463 17.92 -5.20 23.77
N LEU A 464 19.09 -5.39 23.11
CA LEU A 464 20.35 -4.71 23.44
C LEU A 464 20.25 -3.19 23.24
N GLU A 465 19.53 -2.74 22.20
CA GLU A 465 19.29 -1.31 21.93
C GLU A 465 18.14 -0.73 22.76
N HIS A 466 17.47 -1.53 23.56
CA HIS A 466 16.27 -1.13 24.31
C HIS A 466 15.19 -0.54 23.41
N ILE A 467 14.89 -1.19 22.27
CA ILE A 467 13.79 -0.82 21.38
C ILE A 467 12.46 -1.00 22.12
N THR A 468 11.62 0.01 22.11
CA THR A 468 10.30 -0.05 22.78
C THR A 468 9.23 -0.69 21.90
N HIS A 469 9.26 -0.39 20.60
CA HIS A 469 8.34 -0.85 19.60
C HIS A 469 9.11 -1.41 18.41
N SER A 470 9.04 -2.71 18.23
CA SER A 470 9.60 -3.44 17.10
C SER A 470 8.58 -3.48 15.97
N LEU A 471 8.56 -2.44 15.12
CA LEU A 471 7.62 -2.31 14.02
C LEU A 471 8.17 -3.03 12.80
N CYS A 472 7.48 -4.09 12.34
CA CYS A 472 7.88 -4.97 11.25
C CYS A 472 6.79 -5.09 10.19
N THR A 473 7.14 -5.68 9.04
CA THR A 473 6.20 -6.00 7.95
C THR A 473 5.53 -7.35 8.20
N LYS A 474 4.35 -7.57 7.59
CA LYS A 474 3.48 -8.74 7.84
C LYS A 474 4.15 -10.09 7.55
N GLU A 475 5.11 -10.13 6.64
CA GLU A 475 5.90 -11.33 6.33
C GLU A 475 6.68 -11.90 7.54
N PHE A 476 6.87 -11.11 8.59
CA PHE A 476 7.52 -11.56 9.82
C PHE A 476 6.54 -12.06 10.89
N GLN A 477 5.24 -12.11 10.59
CA GLN A 477 4.19 -12.55 11.53
C GLN A 477 4.45 -13.95 12.06
N SER A 478 4.78 -14.88 11.20
CA SER A 478 5.07 -16.28 11.58
C SER A 478 6.28 -16.42 12.53
N ARG A 479 7.09 -15.37 12.68
CA ARG A 479 8.29 -15.35 13.53
C ARG A 479 8.06 -14.69 14.89
N ARG A 480 6.86 -14.18 15.16
CA ARG A 480 6.54 -13.47 16.41
C ARG A 480 6.68 -14.37 17.64
N SER A 481 6.25 -15.62 17.55
CA SER A 481 6.39 -16.58 18.64
C SER A 481 7.86 -16.86 18.98
N SER A 482 8.73 -17.03 17.98
CA SER A 482 10.16 -17.24 18.19
C SER A 482 10.85 -15.99 18.74
N TYR A 483 10.40 -14.79 18.35
CA TYR A 483 10.88 -13.54 18.86
C TYR A 483 10.72 -13.41 20.38
N TYR A 484 9.52 -13.63 20.89
CA TYR A 484 9.24 -13.62 22.34
C TYR A 484 9.93 -14.78 23.06
N TRP A 485 9.86 -15.98 22.46
CA TRP A 485 10.51 -17.16 23.02
C TRP A 485 12.03 -16.94 23.23
N LEU A 486 12.73 -16.40 22.22
CA LEU A 486 14.18 -16.26 22.30
C LEU A 486 14.60 -15.24 23.35
N CYS A 487 14.00 -14.06 23.42
CA CYS A 487 14.27 -13.07 24.46
C CYS A 487 14.07 -13.65 25.86
N ASN A 488 12.98 -14.39 26.07
CA ASN A 488 12.68 -15.03 27.34
C ASN A 488 13.62 -16.22 27.63
N ALA A 489 14.00 -16.99 26.62
CA ALA A 489 14.90 -18.13 26.73
C ALA A 489 16.30 -17.72 27.17
N VAL A 490 16.78 -16.56 26.78
CA VAL A 490 18.09 -16.02 27.22
C VAL A 490 17.98 -15.00 28.35
N ASP A 491 16.77 -14.71 28.83
CA ASP A 491 16.46 -13.81 29.95
C ASP A 491 17.01 -12.39 29.73
N VAL A 492 16.50 -11.75 28.69
CA VAL A 492 16.78 -10.35 28.38
C VAL A 492 15.47 -9.57 28.24
N TYR A 493 15.56 -8.23 28.16
CA TYR A 493 14.41 -7.39 27.84
C TYR A 493 13.76 -7.84 26.53
N CYS A 494 12.44 -7.97 26.51
CA CYS A 494 11.67 -8.37 25.34
C CYS A 494 10.84 -7.18 24.84
N PRO A 495 11.14 -6.61 23.67
CA PRO A 495 10.30 -5.61 23.01
C PRO A 495 8.97 -6.20 22.55
N VAL A 496 7.96 -5.35 22.27
CA VAL A 496 6.72 -5.80 21.63
C VAL A 496 6.87 -5.66 20.12
N GLN A 497 6.63 -6.76 19.43
CA GLN A 497 6.60 -6.79 17.98
C GLN A 497 5.19 -6.46 17.47
N TRP A 498 5.10 -5.46 16.59
CA TRP A 498 3.89 -5.05 15.90
C TRP A 498 4.02 -5.31 14.40
N GLU A 499 2.97 -5.84 13.83
CA GLU A 499 2.92 -6.21 12.42
C GLU A 499 1.67 -5.60 11.80
N ASP A 500 1.87 -4.77 10.79
CA ASP A 500 0.74 -4.29 9.98
C ASP A 500 1.24 -3.55 8.72
N TRP A 501 1.71 -4.32 7.69
CA TRP A 501 2.23 -3.73 6.47
C TRP A 501 1.99 -4.62 5.26
N ASP A 502 1.41 -4.04 4.20
CA ASP A 502 1.32 -4.69 2.92
C ASP A 502 2.50 -4.34 2.01
N ASP A 503 2.97 -5.35 1.26
CA ASP A 503 4.06 -5.29 0.29
C ASP A 503 3.62 -4.56 -1.00
N PRO A 504 4.22 -3.41 -1.37
CA PRO A 504 4.04 -2.79 -2.68
C PRO A 504 5.27 -2.99 -3.55
N ARG A 505 5.15 -3.84 -4.54
CA ARG A 505 6.23 -4.19 -5.46
C ARG A 505 6.46 -3.15 -6.56
N LEU A 506 7.75 -2.92 -6.93
CA LEU A 506 8.27 -2.33 -8.19
C LEU A 506 8.42 -0.82 -8.31
N TYR A 507 8.47 -0.05 -7.24
CA TYR A 507 8.90 1.35 -7.28
C TYR A 507 10.12 1.54 -6.40
N THR A 508 11.34 1.51 -6.96
CA THR A 508 12.54 1.81 -6.18
C THR A 508 12.58 3.30 -5.85
N LEU A 509 13.00 3.65 -4.63
CA LEU A 509 13.08 5.04 -4.19
C LEU A 509 14.07 5.85 -5.03
N THR A 510 15.17 5.22 -5.45
CA THR A 510 16.18 5.82 -6.31
C THR A 510 15.60 6.20 -7.68
N ALA A 511 14.82 5.30 -8.30
CA ALA A 511 14.16 5.58 -9.57
C ALA A 511 13.09 6.67 -9.45
N LEU A 512 12.27 6.64 -8.38
CA LEU A 512 11.27 7.67 -8.12
C LEU A 512 11.92 9.04 -7.88
N ARG A 513 13.02 9.10 -7.11
CA ARG A 513 13.81 10.34 -6.91
C ARG A 513 14.35 10.87 -8.23
N ARG A 514 14.95 10.00 -9.07
CA ARG A 514 15.47 10.35 -10.40
C ARG A 514 14.37 10.89 -11.32
N ARG A 515 13.16 10.32 -11.25
CA ARG A 515 12.00 10.80 -11.99
C ARG A 515 11.40 12.10 -11.44
N GLY A 516 11.91 12.61 -10.31
CA GLY A 516 11.49 13.88 -9.72
C GLY A 516 10.31 13.78 -8.74
N PHE A 517 9.98 12.59 -8.24
CA PHE A 517 8.96 12.43 -7.20
C PHE A 517 9.42 13.12 -5.91
N PRO A 518 8.64 14.07 -5.36
CA PRO A 518 9.00 14.75 -4.12
C PRO A 518 8.87 13.80 -2.91
N PRO A 519 9.77 13.88 -1.91
CA PRO A 519 9.73 13.02 -0.74
C PRO A 519 8.45 13.21 0.10
N ASP A 520 7.94 14.44 0.21
CA ASP A 520 6.68 14.75 0.89
C ASP A 520 5.48 14.08 0.20
N ALA A 521 5.46 14.00 -1.15
CA ALA A 521 4.42 13.30 -1.89
C ALA A 521 4.43 11.80 -1.60
N ILE A 522 5.61 11.18 -1.50
CA ILE A 522 5.77 9.77 -1.12
C ILE A 522 5.29 9.56 0.32
N ASN A 523 5.70 10.43 1.24
CA ASN A 523 5.28 10.35 2.64
C ASN A 523 3.76 10.52 2.80
N ASN A 524 3.14 11.45 2.07
CA ASN A 524 1.70 11.66 2.04
C ASN A 524 0.95 10.46 1.44
N PHE A 525 1.50 9.85 0.39
CA PHE A 525 0.97 8.62 -0.16
C PHE A 525 0.97 7.49 0.88
N CYS A 526 2.08 7.30 1.62
CA CYS A 526 2.15 6.33 2.70
C CYS A 526 1.12 6.60 3.81
N ALA A 527 0.90 7.88 4.15
CA ALA A 527 -0.11 8.27 5.14
C ALA A 527 -1.54 7.96 4.66
N LYS A 528 -1.85 8.25 3.39
CA LYS A 528 -3.16 7.95 2.78
C LYS A 528 -3.46 6.44 2.72
N LEU A 529 -2.45 5.61 2.51
CA LEU A 529 -2.60 4.16 2.57
C LEU A 529 -2.97 3.66 3.97
N GLY A 530 -2.57 4.39 5.01
CA GLY A 530 -2.80 4.02 6.41
C GLY A 530 -2.07 2.74 6.81
N LEU A 531 -2.50 2.16 7.94
CA LEU A 531 -2.01 0.88 8.44
C LEU A 531 -3.11 -0.16 8.26
N THR A 532 -2.85 -1.21 7.48
CA THR A 532 -3.80 -2.28 7.21
C THR A 532 -3.08 -3.63 7.17
N GLY A 533 -3.66 -4.66 7.80
CA GLY A 533 -3.19 -6.05 7.75
C GLY A 533 -3.70 -6.84 6.55
N SER A 534 -4.43 -6.21 5.61
CA SER A 534 -4.94 -6.89 4.41
C SER A 534 -3.99 -6.71 3.22
N LEU A 535 -3.82 -7.77 2.43
CA LEU A 535 -3.15 -7.69 1.13
C LEU A 535 -4.06 -6.93 0.16
N SER A 536 -3.64 -5.77 -0.31
CA SER A 536 -4.36 -4.96 -1.28
C SER A 536 -3.42 -4.50 -2.40
N ALA A 537 -3.88 -4.62 -3.65
CA ALA A 537 -3.20 -4.00 -4.76
C ALA A 537 -3.49 -2.49 -4.73
N VAL A 538 -2.45 -1.68 -4.80
CA VAL A 538 -2.56 -0.21 -4.80
C VAL A 538 -2.36 0.30 -6.21
N ASP A 539 -3.32 1.11 -6.72
CA ASP A 539 -3.17 1.73 -8.03
C ASP A 539 -2.08 2.83 -7.97
N PRO A 540 -1.07 2.77 -8.86
CA PRO A 540 -0.04 3.81 -8.98
C PRO A 540 -0.60 5.23 -9.15
N GLN A 541 -1.80 5.39 -9.68
CA GLN A 541 -2.46 6.69 -9.85
C GLN A 541 -2.65 7.43 -8.52
N LEU A 542 -2.78 6.72 -7.40
CA LEU A 542 -2.87 7.35 -6.08
C LEU A 542 -1.55 8.04 -5.70
N LEU A 543 -0.42 7.39 -5.95
CA LEU A 543 0.91 7.99 -5.77
C LEU A 543 1.10 9.19 -6.71
N GLU A 544 0.77 9.02 -7.98
CA GLU A 544 0.85 10.10 -8.98
C GLU A 544 -0.04 11.29 -8.62
N ALA A 545 -1.21 11.07 -8.01
CA ALA A 545 -2.06 12.15 -7.52
C ALA A 545 -1.38 12.94 -6.39
N CYS A 546 -0.75 12.25 -5.42
CA CYS A 546 0.03 12.91 -4.37
C CYS A 546 1.20 13.74 -4.94
N VAL A 547 1.86 13.21 -5.96
CA VAL A 547 2.96 13.91 -6.65
C VAL A 547 2.44 15.14 -7.39
N ARG A 548 1.32 15.04 -8.11
CA ARG A 548 0.68 16.20 -8.78
C ARG A 548 0.30 17.30 -7.78
N ASP A 549 -0.30 16.92 -6.65
CA ASP A 549 -0.70 17.87 -5.60
C ASP A 549 0.51 18.62 -5.04
N SER A 550 1.62 17.93 -4.74
CA SER A 550 2.85 18.54 -4.25
C SER A 550 3.52 19.41 -5.30
N LEU A 551 3.69 18.91 -6.53
CA LEU A 551 4.35 19.67 -7.61
C LEU A 551 3.54 20.87 -8.10
N ASN A 552 2.22 20.85 -8.03
CA ASN A 552 1.38 22.00 -8.35
C ASN A 552 1.66 23.20 -7.43
N LEU A 553 2.13 22.94 -6.22
CA LEU A 553 2.49 23.97 -5.25
C LEU A 553 3.96 24.39 -5.34
N THR A 554 4.86 23.50 -5.80
CA THR A 554 6.30 23.68 -5.66
C THR A 554 7.04 23.88 -6.99
N ALA A 555 6.51 23.35 -8.10
CA ALA A 555 7.17 23.42 -9.40
C ALA A 555 6.76 24.70 -10.16
N PRO A 556 7.72 25.58 -10.53
CA PRO A 556 7.44 26.73 -11.36
C PRO A 556 6.98 26.31 -12.76
N ARG A 557 6.08 27.09 -13.34
CA ARG A 557 5.59 26.87 -14.70
C ARG A 557 6.54 27.46 -15.72
N VAL A 558 6.81 26.71 -16.77
CA VAL A 558 7.68 27.08 -17.87
C VAL A 558 7.11 26.55 -19.19
N MET A 559 7.58 27.05 -20.30
CA MET A 559 7.16 26.59 -21.61
C MET A 559 8.22 25.69 -22.24
N CYS A 560 7.77 24.53 -22.72
CA CYS A 560 8.55 23.56 -23.48
C CYS A 560 7.70 23.04 -24.64
N VAL A 561 8.32 22.78 -25.77
CA VAL A 561 7.70 22.15 -26.95
C VAL A 561 8.42 20.84 -27.19
N VAL A 562 7.71 19.71 -27.05
CA VAL A 562 8.31 18.36 -27.12
C VAL A 562 8.44 17.90 -28.58
N GLU A 563 7.39 18.12 -29.37
CA GLU A 563 7.40 17.83 -30.82
C GLU A 563 7.21 19.14 -31.58
N PRO A 564 8.30 19.87 -31.93
CA PRO A 564 8.22 21.24 -32.43
C PRO A 564 7.82 21.32 -33.91
N ILE A 565 6.94 22.25 -34.20
CA ILE A 565 6.70 22.78 -35.54
C ILE A 565 7.05 24.28 -35.57
N LYS A 566 7.79 24.68 -36.56
CA LYS A 566 8.19 26.09 -36.75
C LYS A 566 7.02 26.93 -37.23
N VAL A 567 6.83 28.10 -36.62
CA VAL A 567 5.80 29.10 -36.97
C VAL A 567 6.44 30.44 -37.20
N THR A 568 6.27 31.01 -38.41
CA THR A 568 6.77 32.35 -38.76
C THR A 568 5.61 33.33 -38.81
N ILE A 569 5.68 34.37 -37.97
CA ILE A 569 4.71 35.46 -37.92
C ILE A 569 5.08 36.50 -38.97
N THR A 570 4.31 36.58 -40.06
CA THR A 570 4.62 37.40 -41.22
C THR A 570 4.39 38.90 -40.98
N ASN A 571 3.48 39.25 -40.10
CA ASN A 571 3.14 40.64 -39.71
C ASN A 571 3.47 40.97 -38.26
N PHE A 572 4.63 40.47 -37.76
CA PHE A 572 5.02 40.67 -36.38
C PHE A 572 4.98 42.17 -36.00
N PRO A 573 4.21 42.57 -34.95
CA PRO A 573 3.85 43.97 -34.71
C PRO A 573 5.03 44.87 -34.32
N HIS A 574 6.14 44.29 -33.87
CA HIS A 574 7.35 45.00 -33.43
C HIS A 574 8.45 45.05 -34.50
N GLY A 575 8.20 44.51 -35.71
CA GLY A 575 9.17 44.35 -36.79
C GLY A 575 9.82 42.98 -36.83
N GLN A 576 10.22 42.54 -38.04
CA GLN A 576 10.65 41.15 -38.29
C GLN A 576 11.89 40.71 -37.48
N ASN A 577 12.71 41.62 -37.02
CA ASN A 577 13.93 41.31 -36.24
C ASN A 577 13.83 41.78 -34.79
N ALA A 578 12.64 42.14 -34.33
CA ALA A 578 12.46 42.63 -32.96
C ALA A 578 12.35 41.44 -31.97
N GLU A 579 12.87 41.65 -30.79
CA GLU A 579 12.79 40.79 -29.64
C GLU A 579 12.00 41.48 -28.54
N VAL A 580 10.95 40.87 -28.06
CA VAL A 580 10.04 41.43 -27.05
C VAL A 580 10.09 40.57 -25.80
N PRO A 581 10.43 41.17 -24.64
CA PRO A 581 10.36 40.44 -23.39
C PRO A 581 8.91 40.20 -22.97
N VAL A 582 8.57 38.96 -22.62
CA VAL A 582 7.26 38.56 -22.12
C VAL A 582 7.44 38.01 -20.70
N THR A 583 6.71 38.55 -19.75
CA THR A 583 6.74 38.09 -18.36
C THR A 583 5.77 36.93 -18.20
N VAL A 584 6.28 35.81 -17.71
CA VAL A 584 5.52 34.56 -17.42
C VAL A 584 5.52 34.35 -15.91
N PRO A 585 4.35 34.26 -15.28
CA PRO A 585 4.28 33.96 -13.83
C PRO A 585 4.66 32.51 -13.55
N ASP A 586 5.60 32.29 -12.62
CA ASP A 586 6.03 30.97 -12.19
C ASP A 586 4.88 30.19 -11.51
N PHE A 587 4.03 30.91 -10.78
CA PHE A 587 2.88 30.40 -10.06
C PHE A 587 1.64 31.29 -10.33
N PRO A 588 0.86 31.02 -11.38
CA PRO A 588 -0.27 31.91 -11.76
C PRO A 588 -1.34 32.09 -10.66
N ALA A 589 -1.50 31.12 -9.75
CA ALA A 589 -2.41 31.24 -8.60
C ALA A 589 -1.84 32.12 -7.47
N SER A 590 -0.54 32.39 -7.48
CA SER A 590 0.22 33.16 -6.47
C SER A 590 1.33 33.94 -7.16
N PRO A 591 1.01 35.00 -7.96
CA PRO A 591 2.00 35.72 -8.78
C PRO A 591 3.13 36.36 -7.98
N GLU A 592 2.90 36.64 -6.68
CA GLU A 592 3.89 37.18 -5.74
C GLU A 592 5.07 36.20 -5.48
N ARG A 593 4.95 34.92 -5.85
CA ARG A 593 5.99 33.90 -5.66
C ARG A 593 7.07 33.89 -6.73
N GLY A 594 6.88 34.63 -7.80
CA GLY A 594 7.90 34.81 -8.84
C GLY A 594 7.34 34.83 -10.26
N SER A 595 8.20 35.31 -11.15
CA SER A 595 7.99 35.33 -12.60
C SER A 595 9.35 35.29 -13.28
N HIS A 596 9.40 34.78 -14.49
CA HIS A 596 10.56 34.85 -15.36
C HIS A 596 10.22 35.54 -16.66
N THR A 597 11.24 35.91 -17.41
CA THR A 597 11.09 36.61 -18.69
C THR A 597 11.52 35.69 -19.82
N VAL A 598 10.64 35.51 -20.81
CA VAL A 598 10.91 34.81 -22.05
C VAL A 598 10.96 35.78 -23.23
N THR A 599 11.71 35.46 -24.25
CA THR A 599 11.84 36.31 -25.44
C THR A 599 10.83 35.86 -26.50
N LEU A 600 10.01 36.79 -26.98
CA LEU A 600 9.15 36.57 -28.14
C LEU A 600 9.79 37.25 -29.38
N ALA A 601 9.94 36.49 -30.47
CA ALA A 601 10.38 36.98 -31.77
C ALA A 601 9.36 36.62 -32.86
N ASN A 602 9.61 36.99 -34.10
CA ASN A 602 8.76 36.65 -35.25
C ASN A 602 8.74 35.15 -35.57
N VAL A 603 9.69 34.38 -35.06
CA VAL A 603 9.72 32.90 -35.16
C VAL A 603 9.46 32.30 -33.82
N VAL A 604 8.44 31.47 -33.74
CA VAL A 604 8.08 30.66 -32.54
C VAL A 604 7.93 29.19 -32.93
N TYR A 605 8.03 28.30 -31.95
CA TYR A 605 7.79 26.89 -32.11
C TYR A 605 6.59 26.51 -31.24
N ILE A 606 5.71 25.63 -31.75
CA ILE A 606 4.53 25.13 -31.08
C ILE A 606 4.49 23.59 -31.19
N GLU A 607 3.65 22.93 -30.41
CA GLU A 607 3.44 21.48 -30.50
C GLU A 607 2.79 21.09 -31.84
N VAL A 608 3.31 20.05 -32.50
CA VAL A 608 2.67 19.45 -33.68
C VAL A 608 1.21 19.12 -33.40
N ALA A 609 0.90 18.65 -32.19
CA ALA A 609 -0.45 18.29 -31.78
C ALA A 609 -1.43 19.48 -31.73
N ASP A 610 -0.93 20.71 -31.63
CA ASP A 610 -1.75 21.93 -31.67
C ASP A 610 -2.17 22.30 -33.10
N PHE A 611 -1.47 21.79 -34.12
CA PHE A 611 -1.82 21.98 -35.51
C PHE A 611 -2.70 20.83 -36.03
N ARG A 612 -3.85 21.16 -36.64
CA ARG A 612 -4.71 20.23 -37.35
C ARG A 612 -5.10 20.80 -38.70
N GLU A 613 -4.74 20.12 -39.77
CA GLU A 613 -5.00 20.57 -41.16
C GLU A 613 -6.47 20.81 -41.44
N SER A 614 -7.36 20.00 -40.82
CA SER A 614 -8.83 20.16 -40.94
C SER A 614 -9.38 21.42 -40.24
N ARG A 615 -8.53 22.16 -39.52
CA ARG A 615 -8.93 23.36 -38.72
C ARG A 615 -8.09 24.58 -39.02
N ARG A 616 -7.56 24.71 -40.25
CA ARG A 616 -6.73 25.82 -40.69
C ARG A 616 -7.33 27.20 -40.48
N GLN A 617 -8.65 27.34 -40.45
CA GLN A 617 -9.35 28.61 -40.29
C GLN A 617 -9.55 29.04 -38.84
N GLN A 618 -9.09 28.25 -37.87
CA GLN A 618 -9.25 28.55 -36.45
C GLN A 618 -8.02 29.32 -35.92
N SER A 619 -8.29 30.48 -35.30
CA SER A 619 -7.28 31.24 -34.60
C SER A 619 -6.98 30.69 -33.22
N VAL A 620 -5.72 30.75 -32.78
CA VAL A 620 -5.24 30.34 -31.45
C VAL A 620 -4.46 31.46 -30.81
N GLY A 621 -4.60 31.63 -29.50
CA GLY A 621 -3.82 32.62 -28.73
C GLY A 621 -2.47 32.06 -28.31
N LEU A 622 -1.43 32.84 -28.41
CA LEU A 622 -0.12 32.56 -27.78
C LEU A 622 -0.17 32.99 -26.32
N ARG A 623 0.07 32.06 -25.40
CA ARG A 623 -0.02 32.33 -23.97
C ARG A 623 0.89 33.48 -23.55
N HIS A 624 0.44 34.30 -22.63
CA HIS A 624 1.16 35.42 -22.00
C HIS A 624 1.52 36.58 -22.93
N THR A 625 1.27 36.47 -24.26
CA THR A 625 1.65 37.52 -25.23
C THR A 625 0.56 38.54 -25.54
N GLY A 626 -0.71 38.18 -25.30
CA GLY A 626 -1.84 38.98 -25.79
C GLY A 626 -2.02 38.93 -27.32
N LEU A 627 -1.37 38.01 -28.01
CA LEU A 627 -1.48 37.84 -29.47
C LEU A 627 -2.29 36.59 -29.82
N VAL A 628 -3.07 36.72 -30.87
CA VAL A 628 -3.83 35.66 -31.52
C VAL A 628 -3.27 35.46 -32.92
N ILE A 629 -2.94 34.21 -33.27
CA ILE A 629 -2.37 33.84 -34.58
C ILE A 629 -3.40 33.09 -35.44
N SER A 630 -3.33 33.31 -36.74
CA SER A 630 -4.14 32.67 -37.77
C SER A 630 -3.24 32.16 -38.92
N ILE A 631 -3.44 30.95 -39.36
CA ILE A 631 -2.60 30.31 -40.39
C ILE A 631 -2.89 30.94 -41.76
N SER A 632 -1.88 31.45 -42.40
CA SER A 632 -1.94 31.97 -43.78
C SER A 632 -1.45 30.94 -44.80
N LYS A 633 -0.39 30.16 -44.45
CA LYS A 633 0.18 29.16 -45.36
C LYS A 633 0.79 28.02 -44.56
N VAL A 634 0.72 26.80 -45.12
CA VAL A 634 1.36 25.60 -44.59
C VAL A 634 2.45 25.18 -45.58
N ILE A 635 3.67 25.03 -45.09
CA ILE A 635 4.83 24.57 -45.86
C ILE A 635 5.09 23.12 -45.48
N LYS A 636 5.11 22.24 -46.50
CA LYS A 636 5.32 20.78 -46.33
C LYS A 636 6.60 20.35 -47.05
N ASP A 637 7.21 19.31 -46.54
CA ASP A 637 8.34 18.66 -47.21
C ASP A 637 7.90 17.74 -48.37
N ALA A 638 8.86 17.07 -48.98
CA ALA A 638 8.61 16.16 -50.13
C ALA A 638 7.82 14.87 -49.69
N ALA A 639 7.79 14.54 -48.42
CA ALA A 639 7.02 13.41 -47.85
C ALA A 639 5.59 13.80 -47.53
N GLY A 640 5.29 15.10 -47.54
CA GLY A 640 3.98 15.65 -47.18
C GLY A 640 3.84 16.07 -45.73
N ASP A 641 4.91 15.95 -44.92
CA ASP A 641 4.94 16.34 -43.54
C ASP A 641 5.09 17.87 -43.39
N VAL A 642 4.45 18.44 -42.38
CA VAL A 642 4.43 19.88 -42.15
C VAL A 642 5.76 20.32 -41.53
N GLN A 643 6.49 21.18 -42.25
CA GLN A 643 7.77 21.70 -41.83
C GLN A 643 7.65 23.09 -41.17
N GLU A 644 6.77 23.93 -41.69
CA GLU A 644 6.64 25.31 -41.22
C GLU A 644 5.21 25.82 -41.46
N LEU A 645 4.76 26.68 -40.55
CA LEU A 645 3.51 27.45 -40.69
C LEU A 645 3.85 28.94 -40.84
N GLU A 646 3.36 29.60 -41.91
CA GLU A 646 3.31 31.06 -41.99
C GLU A 646 1.98 31.52 -41.38
N VAL A 647 2.03 32.44 -40.42
CA VAL A 647 0.85 32.94 -39.73
C VAL A 647 0.80 34.46 -39.74
N THR A 648 -0.40 35.00 -39.62
CA THR A 648 -0.62 36.42 -39.29
C THR A 648 -1.05 36.53 -37.82
N CYS A 649 -0.71 37.59 -37.14
CA CYS A 649 -1.11 37.87 -35.77
C CYS A 649 -1.96 39.13 -35.64
N GLN A 650 -2.82 39.15 -34.63
CA GLN A 650 -3.64 40.28 -34.18
C GLN A 650 -3.57 40.37 -32.65
N LYS A 651 -3.83 41.55 -32.09
CA LYS A 651 -4.01 41.66 -30.63
C LYS A 651 -5.28 40.93 -30.21
N ALA A 652 -5.26 40.32 -29.04
CA ALA A 652 -6.41 39.58 -28.53
C ALA A 652 -7.66 40.45 -28.32
N GLU A 653 -7.48 41.77 -28.14
CA GLU A 653 -8.55 42.79 -28.04
C GLU A 653 -9.28 43.01 -29.36
N ASP A 654 -8.56 42.88 -30.49
CA ASP A 654 -9.05 43.13 -31.86
C ASP A 654 -9.46 41.86 -32.59
N ALA A 655 -9.16 40.70 -32.01
CA ALA A 655 -9.40 39.37 -32.60
C ALA A 655 -10.71 38.76 -32.11
N GLU A 656 -11.32 37.88 -32.94
CA GLU A 656 -12.34 37.00 -32.44
C GLU A 656 -11.76 36.10 -31.32
N LYS A 657 -12.58 35.82 -30.32
CA LYS A 657 -12.15 35.02 -29.16
C LYS A 657 -11.49 33.72 -29.62
N PRO A 658 -10.19 33.51 -29.35
CA PRO A 658 -9.49 32.32 -29.78
C PRO A 658 -10.07 31.08 -29.08
N ARG A 659 -10.03 29.94 -29.74
CA ARG A 659 -10.53 28.69 -29.19
C ARG A 659 -9.71 28.20 -28.01
N ALA A 660 -8.40 28.40 -28.04
CA ALA A 660 -7.47 28.02 -27.01
C ALA A 660 -6.26 28.95 -27.00
N PHE A 661 -5.56 28.98 -25.85
CA PHE A 661 -4.24 29.57 -25.72
C PHE A 661 -3.21 28.45 -25.61
N ILE A 662 -2.27 28.43 -26.57
CA ILE A 662 -1.22 27.41 -26.66
C ILE A 662 0.10 27.94 -26.09
N HIS A 663 0.95 27.07 -25.57
CA HIS A 663 2.32 27.39 -25.19
C HIS A 663 3.21 27.42 -26.44
N TRP A 664 4.32 28.13 -26.34
CA TRP A 664 5.23 28.37 -27.44
C TRP A 664 6.64 28.60 -26.91
N VAL A 665 7.64 28.39 -27.73
CA VAL A 665 9.05 28.74 -27.44
C VAL A 665 9.60 29.52 -28.58
N SER A 666 10.33 30.60 -28.28
CA SER A 666 11.08 31.39 -29.25
C SER A 666 12.53 31.48 -28.81
N LYS A 667 13.49 31.50 -29.77
CA LYS A 667 14.92 31.38 -29.46
C LYS A 667 15.24 30.19 -28.54
N PRO A 668 14.91 28.97 -28.97
CA PRO A 668 14.96 27.82 -28.11
C PRO A 668 16.38 27.36 -27.76
N VAL A 669 16.47 26.61 -26.62
CA VAL A 669 17.57 25.72 -26.32
C VAL A 669 17.09 24.32 -26.58
N ASN A 670 17.88 23.48 -27.28
CA ASN A 670 17.55 22.09 -27.51
C ASN A 670 17.70 21.27 -26.23
N CYS A 671 16.78 20.34 -26.02
CA CYS A 671 16.83 19.41 -24.91
C CYS A 671 16.32 18.02 -25.30
N GLU A 672 16.61 17.03 -24.48
CA GLU A 672 16.02 15.69 -24.53
C GLU A 672 14.89 15.59 -23.53
N VAL A 673 13.75 15.06 -23.95
CA VAL A 673 12.62 14.79 -23.06
C VAL A 673 12.33 13.29 -23.05
N ARG A 674 12.28 12.69 -21.87
CA ARG A 674 11.96 11.28 -21.66
C ARG A 674 10.56 11.15 -21.08
N LEU A 675 9.68 10.46 -21.82
CA LEU A 675 8.31 10.19 -21.43
C LEU A 675 8.21 8.73 -20.98
N TYR A 676 7.63 8.53 -19.81
CA TYR A 676 7.48 7.19 -19.23
C TYR A 676 6.03 6.76 -19.23
N ASP A 677 5.76 5.52 -19.62
CA ASP A 677 4.50 4.82 -19.52
C ASP A 677 4.60 3.67 -18.53
N ARG A 678 3.53 2.90 -18.35
CA ARG A 678 3.51 1.73 -17.46
C ARG A 678 4.50 0.68 -17.95
N LEU A 679 5.29 0.14 -16.99
CA LEU A 679 6.27 -0.91 -17.28
C LEU A 679 5.61 -2.25 -17.65
N PHE A 680 4.40 -2.51 -17.15
CA PHE A 680 3.64 -3.72 -17.43
C PHE A 680 2.29 -3.37 -18.05
N PHE A 681 1.82 -4.24 -18.96
CA PHE A 681 0.53 -4.07 -19.64
C PHE A 681 -0.64 -4.36 -18.70
N HIS A 682 -0.52 -5.36 -17.82
CA HIS A 682 -1.57 -5.76 -16.87
C HIS A 682 -1.36 -5.17 -15.48
N LYS A 683 -2.45 -5.10 -14.70
CA LYS A 683 -2.43 -4.56 -13.34
C LYS A 683 -1.69 -5.47 -12.37
N ASN A 684 -1.79 -6.78 -12.56
CA ASN A 684 -1.09 -7.79 -11.78
C ASN A 684 -0.27 -8.70 -12.70
N PRO A 685 0.96 -8.32 -13.06
CA PRO A 685 1.80 -9.07 -13.99
C PRO A 685 2.27 -10.43 -13.42
N GLU A 686 2.11 -10.68 -12.14
CA GLU A 686 2.42 -11.97 -11.50
C GLU A 686 1.22 -12.93 -11.51
N ASP A 687 0.01 -12.45 -11.83
CA ASP A 687 -1.16 -13.30 -11.94
C ASP A 687 -1.18 -14.01 -13.31
N PRO A 688 -1.03 -15.36 -13.35
CA PRO A 688 -1.04 -16.08 -14.61
C PRO A 688 -2.35 -15.97 -15.40
N SER A 689 -3.44 -15.54 -14.74
CA SER A 689 -4.73 -15.31 -15.40
C SER A 689 -4.79 -13.98 -16.14
N GLU A 690 -3.98 -13.00 -15.73
CA GLU A 690 -3.85 -11.70 -16.39
C GLU A 690 -2.65 -11.71 -17.37
N ALA A 691 -1.48 -12.17 -16.92
CA ALA A 691 -0.23 -12.18 -17.71
C ALA A 691 0.21 -13.61 -18.04
N VAL A 692 -0.20 -14.11 -19.22
CA VAL A 692 0.16 -15.45 -19.68
C VAL A 692 1.68 -15.56 -19.92
N GLY A 693 2.35 -16.45 -19.19
CA GLY A 693 3.80 -16.65 -19.26
C GLY A 693 4.61 -15.83 -18.27
N GLY A 694 3.92 -15.15 -17.32
CA GLY A 694 4.52 -14.42 -16.20
C GLY A 694 5.00 -13.02 -16.55
N PHE A 695 5.44 -12.29 -15.51
CA PHE A 695 5.74 -10.85 -15.57
C PHE A 695 6.81 -10.47 -16.60
N LEU A 696 7.77 -11.35 -16.93
CA LEU A 696 8.79 -11.07 -17.95
C LEU A 696 8.20 -10.95 -19.36
N ASN A 697 7.08 -11.63 -19.64
CA ASN A 697 6.38 -11.54 -20.92
C ASN A 697 5.40 -10.36 -20.96
N ASP A 698 5.06 -9.81 -19.81
CA ASP A 698 4.14 -8.66 -19.65
C ASP A 698 4.87 -7.31 -19.69
N VAL A 699 6.18 -7.30 -19.85
CA VAL A 699 6.96 -6.06 -19.89
C VAL A 699 6.62 -5.26 -21.15
N ASN A 700 6.15 -4.04 -20.97
CA ASN A 700 6.02 -3.04 -22.02
C ASN A 700 7.41 -2.52 -22.43
N ARG A 701 7.92 -2.98 -23.55
CA ARG A 701 9.23 -2.58 -24.06
C ARG A 701 9.26 -1.14 -24.54
N ASP A 702 8.10 -0.56 -24.87
CA ASP A 702 7.91 0.81 -25.32
C ASP A 702 7.52 1.75 -24.18
N ALA A 703 7.75 1.32 -22.93
CA ALA A 703 7.43 2.11 -21.73
C ALA A 703 8.26 3.41 -21.58
N MET A 704 9.21 3.67 -22.48
CA MET A 704 10.00 4.91 -22.51
C MET A 704 10.10 5.43 -23.94
N THR A 705 9.63 6.65 -24.15
CA THR A 705 9.80 7.41 -25.40
C THR A 705 10.83 8.52 -25.18
N ILE A 706 11.82 8.62 -26.05
CA ILE A 706 12.86 9.64 -26.01
C ILE A 706 12.62 10.64 -27.16
N CYS A 707 12.35 11.90 -26.81
CA CYS A 707 12.21 13.01 -27.75
C CYS A 707 13.50 13.85 -27.74
N THR A 708 14.31 13.74 -28.80
CA THR A 708 15.65 14.35 -28.87
C THR A 708 15.64 15.81 -29.39
N ASP A 709 14.57 16.21 -30.08
CA ASP A 709 14.47 17.50 -30.77
C ASP A 709 13.54 18.48 -30.02
N SER A 710 13.33 18.24 -28.71
CA SER A 710 12.49 19.09 -27.88
C SER A 710 13.15 20.44 -27.60
N LEU A 711 12.33 21.46 -27.46
CA LEU A 711 12.75 22.85 -27.35
C LEU A 711 12.27 23.44 -26.02
N ILE A 712 13.20 24.04 -25.27
CA ILE A 712 12.90 24.80 -24.05
C ILE A 712 13.25 26.26 -24.19
N ASP A 713 12.65 27.05 -23.34
CA ASP A 713 12.96 28.46 -23.18
C ASP A 713 14.38 28.70 -22.62
N GLN A 714 15.02 29.80 -22.99
CA GLN A 714 16.36 30.16 -22.52
C GLN A 714 16.46 30.29 -20.99
N SER A 715 15.38 30.62 -20.29
CA SER A 715 15.38 30.70 -18.83
C SER A 715 15.78 29.40 -18.15
N LEU A 716 15.59 28.26 -18.83
CA LEU A 716 15.95 26.93 -18.36
C LEU A 716 17.40 26.49 -18.69
N ALA A 717 18.16 27.31 -19.43
CA ALA A 717 19.52 26.94 -19.84
C ALA A 717 20.49 26.72 -18.67
N SER A 718 20.19 27.25 -17.48
CA SER A 718 21.00 27.12 -16.25
C SER A 718 20.35 26.26 -15.16
N CYS A 719 19.37 25.43 -15.50
CA CYS A 719 18.75 24.55 -14.53
C CYS A 719 19.73 23.49 -14.00
N SER A 720 19.53 23.08 -12.77
CA SER A 720 20.35 22.09 -12.07
C SER A 720 19.69 20.72 -12.08
N VAL A 721 20.49 19.67 -11.95
CA VAL A 721 19.99 18.29 -11.78
C VAL A 721 19.01 18.20 -10.59
N LEU A 722 17.90 17.53 -10.80
CA LEU A 722 16.77 17.38 -9.89
C LEU A 722 15.87 18.63 -9.72
N ASP A 723 16.13 19.73 -10.44
CA ASP A 723 15.16 20.80 -10.53
C ASP A 723 13.87 20.32 -11.17
N LYS A 724 12.74 20.82 -10.69
CA LYS A 724 11.40 20.37 -11.09
C LYS A 724 10.61 21.52 -11.67
N PHE A 725 9.95 21.26 -12.81
CA PHE A 725 9.18 22.25 -13.55
C PHE A 725 7.82 21.70 -13.95
N GLN A 726 6.83 22.57 -14.04
CA GLN A 726 5.59 22.27 -14.76
C GLN A 726 5.72 22.78 -16.19
N PHE A 727 5.89 21.89 -17.16
CA PHE A 727 5.75 22.26 -18.56
C PHE A 727 4.28 22.52 -18.87
N GLU A 728 3.96 23.73 -19.24
CA GLU A 728 2.58 24.17 -19.44
C GLU A 728 1.85 23.25 -20.41
N ARG A 729 0.68 22.73 -20.03
CA ARG A 729 -0.18 21.82 -20.77
C ARG A 729 0.36 20.39 -20.95
N LEU A 730 1.62 20.10 -20.61
CA LEU A 730 2.26 18.79 -20.85
C LEU A 730 2.36 17.91 -19.59
N GLY A 731 2.78 18.46 -18.46
CA GLY A 731 2.99 17.70 -17.26
C GLY A 731 4.04 18.30 -16.33
N TYR A 732 4.50 17.49 -15.37
CA TYR A 732 5.60 17.83 -14.48
C TYR A 732 6.85 17.08 -14.89
N PHE A 733 7.97 17.77 -14.87
CA PHE A 733 9.25 17.27 -15.36
C PHE A 733 10.36 17.57 -14.37
N CYS A 734 11.38 16.73 -14.38
CA CYS A 734 12.56 16.84 -13.54
C CYS A 734 13.82 16.76 -14.39
N VAL A 735 14.80 17.57 -14.10
CA VAL A 735 16.12 17.54 -14.76
C VAL A 735 16.84 16.24 -14.37
N ASP A 736 17.21 15.43 -15.36
CA ASP A 736 17.89 14.16 -15.15
C ASP A 736 19.38 14.33 -14.85
N GLN A 737 19.95 13.39 -14.13
CA GLN A 737 21.39 13.34 -13.84
C GLN A 737 22.28 13.14 -15.07
N ASP A 738 21.71 12.68 -16.19
CA ASP A 738 22.42 12.55 -17.48
C ASP A 738 22.59 13.91 -18.20
N SER A 739 22.08 15.00 -17.62
CA SER A 739 22.25 16.35 -18.18
C SER A 739 23.70 16.80 -18.13
N THR A 740 24.14 17.43 -19.22
CA THR A 740 25.43 18.11 -19.34
C THR A 740 25.18 19.58 -19.76
N PRO A 741 26.20 20.46 -19.68
CA PRO A 741 26.05 21.84 -20.18
C PRO A 741 25.62 21.94 -21.65
N GLU A 742 25.95 20.95 -22.46
CA GLU A 742 25.63 20.88 -23.89
C GLU A 742 24.30 20.18 -24.19
N LYS A 743 23.79 19.40 -23.24
CA LYS A 743 22.58 18.58 -23.40
C LYS A 743 21.79 18.50 -22.10
N ILE A 744 20.69 19.22 -22.03
CA ILE A 744 19.77 19.14 -20.89
C ILE A 744 18.78 17.99 -21.13
N VAL A 745 18.57 17.15 -20.12
CA VAL A 745 17.67 15.98 -20.19
C VAL A 745 16.57 16.14 -19.13
N PHE A 746 15.32 16.00 -19.55
CA PHE A 746 14.16 16.05 -18.66
C PHE A 746 13.44 14.72 -18.61
N ASN A 747 13.14 14.25 -17.40
CA ASN A 747 12.27 13.10 -17.14
C ASN A 747 10.85 13.59 -16.87
N ARG A 748 9.84 13.05 -17.56
CA ARG A 748 8.45 13.29 -17.16
C ARG A 748 8.16 12.59 -15.84
N THR A 749 7.90 13.37 -14.80
CA THR A 749 7.54 12.87 -13.48
C THR A 749 6.14 12.30 -13.50
N VAL A 750 5.14 13.15 -13.79
CA VAL A 750 3.72 12.76 -13.93
C VAL A 750 3.03 13.66 -14.96
N THR A 751 1.94 13.16 -15.55
CA THR A 751 1.05 13.94 -16.44
C THR A 751 0.21 14.92 -15.64
N LEU A 752 -0.38 15.92 -16.29
CA LEU A 752 -1.44 16.72 -15.69
C LEU A 752 -2.68 15.88 -15.44
N LYS A 753 -3.57 16.34 -14.55
CA LYS A 753 -4.86 15.71 -14.34
C LYS A 753 -5.69 15.80 -15.63
N GLU A 754 -6.12 14.67 -16.18
CA GLU A 754 -7.02 14.67 -17.31
C GLU A 754 -8.38 15.21 -16.88
N ASP A 755 -8.87 16.22 -17.61
CA ASP A 755 -10.26 16.65 -17.50
C ASP A 755 -11.15 15.59 -18.14
N SER A 756 -11.80 14.75 -17.33
CA SER A 756 -12.73 13.68 -17.75
C SER A 756 -13.98 14.18 -18.51
N GLY A 757 -13.99 15.42 -18.96
CA GLY A 757 -15.11 16.09 -19.64
C GLY A 757 -14.84 16.60 -21.05
N LYS A 758 -13.69 16.30 -21.66
CA LYS A 758 -13.35 16.77 -23.02
C LYS A 758 -12.82 15.63 -23.88
N ASN A 759 -13.68 14.71 -24.26
CA ASN A 759 -13.52 13.89 -25.46
C ASN A 759 -14.50 14.35 -26.52
#